data_d33b51bfda33fd37b2908229e98f57ea
#
_entry.id   d33b51bfda33fd37b2908229e98f57ea
#
_cell.length_a   1.000
_cell.length_b   1.000
_cell.length_c   1.000
_cell.angle_alpha   90.00
_cell.angle_beta   90.00
_cell.angle_gamma   90.00
#
_symmetry.space_group_name_H-M   'P 1'
#
loop_
_entity.id
_entity.type
_entity.pdbx_description
1 polymer ?
#
loop_
_entity_poly.entity_id
_entity_poly.type
_entity_poly.pdbx_seq_one_letter_code
_entity_poly.pdbx_strand_id
1 'polypeptide(L)'
;MRYGYFDEEKKEYVITRPDTPAPWVNYLGSPEYGAIVSNNAGGYSFAKSGANGRILRYIFNQFDQPGRYIYLRDNDTKDYWSASWQPVGKDLSEYKSECHHGTAYTKMMADYSEIHSEVRYYVPLGQSYEVWNLKVTNCSDRKREISVTGYAEFTNNSNYEQDQVNLQYSQYITRTVFCGDRVRQMIHANLDGLKDGEEVDNKNVFNRFFGLAGEKVSSWCGDREKFLGRYRGYNNPAGVEAGVLCNEGNYNENSCGALSAVITLEPGESREMAFLAGMKEDNEAAEIIAHYADCEKTCAVELEELISYWHGQLAHFQIRTPSPEFDTMINTWNAYNCFMTFIWSRAASFTYCGLRNGYGYRDTVQDIQGVIHLAPQMALDKIRFMLSAQVDNGGGLPLVKFTHNPGHEDTPDDASYVQETGHPAYRADDALWLFPTVYKYISETGNFAFIDEVIPFANKDEGTVYEHLKRAIDFSMNHLGRHGMPAGLYADWNDCLRLGKDGESTFVALQFYYAMTILKEFAKYKKDEKYIKYLEEKQEQLGKLIQELCWNEDRFIRGFTERGEVIGKRTDPEANMWLNPQSWAVISGLATERQADLALQMVYERLNTEYGAILMDPPYHANAFDGALAVIYNAGTKENAGIFSQSQGWLILAEALCGHGERAFNYFLENAPAAQNDRAEIRQLEPYCYGQFTEGKASPNFGRSHVHWLTGTASTVMVGCVEGILGMRPDFYGLRIAPSIPKEWEKFEISKDFRGCHLHITVKNPGHVEAGCKKLYVNGEELPGNYIPQEKLTGETEIEFYMS
;
A
#
# COMPACT_ATOMS: atom_id res chain seq x y z
N MET A 1 -16.23 2.77 -19.86
CA MET A 1 -16.41 4.24 -19.75
C MET A 1 -15.30 4.81 -18.89
N ARG A 2 -14.86 6.05 -19.15
CA ARG A 2 -13.94 6.79 -18.26
C ARG A 2 -14.75 7.64 -17.28
N TYR A 3 -14.35 7.61 -16.02
CA TYR A 3 -14.93 8.43 -14.96
C TYR A 3 -14.05 9.62 -14.60
N GLY A 4 -12.83 9.69 -15.16
CA GLY A 4 -11.87 10.73 -14.90
C GLY A 4 -10.64 10.64 -15.79
N TYR A 5 -9.66 11.48 -15.48
CA TYR A 5 -8.39 11.59 -16.19
C TYR A 5 -7.23 11.93 -15.26
N PHE A 6 -6.00 11.66 -15.72
CA PHE A 6 -4.78 12.03 -15.03
C PHE A 6 -4.38 13.48 -15.37
N ASP A 7 -4.16 14.32 -14.37
CA ASP A 7 -3.52 15.62 -14.46
C ASP A 7 -2.04 15.45 -14.04
N GLU A 8 -1.17 15.27 -15.03
CA GLU A 8 0.26 15.01 -14.81
C GLU A 8 1.00 16.19 -14.17
N GLU A 9 0.58 17.42 -14.46
CA GLU A 9 1.21 18.62 -13.93
C GLU A 9 0.97 18.74 -12.42
N LYS A 10 -0.27 18.51 -11.99
CA LYS A 10 -0.65 18.57 -10.59
C LYS A 10 -0.44 17.26 -9.85
N LYS A 11 -0.14 16.17 -10.57
CA LYS A 11 -0.10 14.80 -10.05
C LYS A 11 -1.42 14.43 -9.36
N GLU A 12 -2.53 14.73 -10.01
CA GLU A 12 -3.88 14.44 -9.57
C GLU A 12 -4.55 13.42 -10.50
N TYR A 13 -5.46 12.62 -9.96
CA TYR A 13 -6.48 11.95 -10.74
C TYR A 13 -7.81 12.70 -10.52
N VAL A 14 -8.37 13.21 -11.58
CA VAL A 14 -9.60 14.03 -11.56
C VAL A 14 -10.80 13.16 -11.92
N ILE A 15 -11.70 12.94 -10.95
CA ILE A 15 -12.95 12.22 -11.12
C ILE A 15 -14.03 13.24 -11.48
N THR A 16 -14.60 13.13 -12.69
CA THR A 16 -15.53 14.12 -13.27
C THR A 16 -17.00 13.82 -13.00
N ARG A 17 -17.29 12.71 -12.31
CA ARG A 17 -18.66 12.32 -11.91
C ARG A 17 -18.60 11.45 -10.65
N PRO A 18 -19.49 11.70 -9.67
CA PRO A 18 -19.37 11.09 -8.34
C PRO A 18 -19.84 9.63 -8.25
N ASP A 19 -20.64 9.16 -9.24
CA ASP A 19 -21.25 7.84 -9.29
C ASP A 19 -20.31 6.77 -9.88
N THR A 20 -19.09 6.70 -9.35
CA THR A 20 -18.10 5.69 -9.72
C THR A 20 -18.60 4.27 -9.42
N PRO A 21 -18.08 3.22 -10.11
CA PRO A 21 -18.56 1.83 -9.93
C PRO A 21 -18.39 1.28 -8.51
N ALA A 22 -17.43 1.81 -7.76
CA ALA A 22 -17.17 1.55 -6.35
C ALA A 22 -16.65 2.83 -5.70
N PRO A 23 -16.56 2.95 -4.37
CA PRO A 23 -15.87 4.06 -3.74
C PRO A 23 -14.40 4.07 -4.17
N TRP A 24 -13.97 5.15 -4.84
CA TRP A 24 -12.59 5.37 -5.22
C TRP A 24 -11.91 6.22 -4.19
N VAL A 25 -10.90 5.65 -3.53
CA VAL A 25 -10.31 6.25 -2.33
C VAL A 25 -8.92 6.82 -2.58
N ASN A 26 -8.54 7.72 -1.68
CA ASN A 26 -7.18 8.18 -1.51
C ASN A 26 -6.75 7.99 -0.05
N TYR A 27 -5.45 7.73 0.16
CA TYR A 27 -4.83 7.67 1.47
C TYR A 27 -4.21 9.02 1.79
N LEU A 28 -4.51 9.53 2.98
CA LEU A 28 -3.96 10.77 3.52
C LEU A 28 -3.18 10.45 4.79
N GLY A 29 -2.23 11.28 5.14
CA GLY A 29 -1.60 11.22 6.44
C GLY A 29 -0.16 10.72 6.46
N SER A 30 0.26 10.39 7.64
CA SER A 30 1.61 10.02 8.03
C SER A 30 1.60 8.71 8.81
N PRO A 31 2.77 8.15 9.23
CA PRO A 31 2.82 6.99 10.11
C PRO A 31 2.07 7.17 11.45
N GLU A 32 1.89 8.41 11.89
CA GLU A 32 1.23 8.72 13.17
C GLU A 32 -0.30 8.84 13.05
N TYR A 33 -0.81 9.23 11.88
CA TYR A 33 -2.23 9.44 11.62
C TYR A 33 -2.58 9.06 10.19
N GLY A 34 -3.45 8.08 10.04
CA GLY A 34 -3.97 7.63 8.75
C GLY A 34 -5.40 8.08 8.53
N ALA A 35 -5.68 8.58 7.33
CA ALA A 35 -7.03 8.89 6.89
C ALA A 35 -7.24 8.33 5.48
N ILE A 36 -8.38 7.67 5.27
CA ILE A 36 -8.80 7.14 3.98
C ILE A 36 -10.08 7.88 3.60
N VAL A 37 -10.10 8.48 2.44
CA VAL A 37 -11.24 9.26 1.95
C VAL A 37 -11.62 8.82 0.55
N SER A 38 -12.91 8.52 0.34
CA SER A 38 -13.43 8.21 -1.00
C SER A 38 -13.80 9.49 -1.77
N ASN A 39 -14.08 9.32 -3.05
CA ASN A 39 -14.61 10.40 -3.91
C ASN A 39 -15.98 10.95 -3.45
N ASN A 40 -16.61 10.32 -2.46
CA ASN A 40 -17.86 10.74 -1.83
C ASN A 40 -17.70 11.05 -0.33
N ALA A 41 -16.47 11.30 0.10
CA ALA A 41 -16.08 11.61 1.48
C ALA A 41 -16.31 10.47 2.49
N GLY A 42 -16.61 9.25 2.05
CA GLY A 42 -16.64 8.05 2.89
C GLY A 42 -15.25 7.68 3.40
N GLY A 43 -15.17 6.75 4.35
CA GLY A 43 -13.91 6.26 4.86
C GLY A 43 -13.70 6.56 6.36
N TYR A 44 -12.52 6.22 6.86
CA TYR A 44 -12.20 6.30 8.29
C TYR A 44 -10.83 6.94 8.55
N SER A 45 -10.58 7.25 9.81
CA SER A 45 -9.28 7.68 10.29
C SER A 45 -8.89 6.99 11.59
N PHE A 46 -7.58 6.99 11.86
CA PHE A 46 -7.01 6.35 13.03
C PHE A 46 -5.65 6.98 13.39
N ALA A 47 -5.28 6.89 14.66
CA ALA A 47 -3.96 7.24 15.16
C ALA A 47 -3.16 5.95 15.38
N LYS A 48 -1.98 5.83 14.78
CA LYS A 48 -1.02 4.72 14.89
C LYS A 48 -1.52 3.37 14.36
N SER A 49 -2.70 2.91 14.76
CA SER A 49 -3.23 1.58 14.42
C SER A 49 -4.68 1.66 13.95
N GLY A 50 -4.98 1.14 12.77
CA GLY A 50 -6.35 1.01 12.26
C GLY A 50 -7.23 0.08 13.11
N ALA A 51 -6.64 -0.88 13.82
CA ALA A 51 -7.35 -1.82 14.68
C ALA A 51 -7.59 -1.26 16.10
N ASN A 52 -6.61 -0.54 16.68
CA ASN A 52 -6.65 -0.11 18.09
C ASN A 52 -6.60 1.41 18.29
N GLY A 53 -6.52 2.20 17.24
CA GLY A 53 -6.48 3.67 17.27
C GLY A 53 -7.59 4.33 16.48
N ARG A 54 -8.69 3.64 16.20
CA ARG A 54 -9.78 4.11 15.38
C ARG A 54 -10.40 5.39 15.95
N ILE A 55 -10.61 6.38 15.10
CA ILE A 55 -11.20 7.67 15.43
C ILE A 55 -12.57 7.81 14.79
N LEU A 56 -12.62 7.79 13.46
CA LEU A 56 -13.86 7.87 12.71
C LEU A 56 -14.37 6.47 12.36
N ARG A 57 -15.67 6.27 12.50
CA ARG A 57 -16.36 5.03 12.17
C ARG A 57 -16.53 4.90 10.67
N TYR A 58 -16.33 3.69 10.17
CA TYR A 58 -16.66 3.27 8.82
C TYR A 58 -16.79 1.75 8.79
N ILE A 59 -17.80 1.25 8.08
CA ILE A 59 -17.95 -0.16 7.74
C ILE A 59 -18.10 -0.22 6.22
N PHE A 60 -17.28 -1.02 5.54
CA PHE A 60 -17.36 -1.17 4.10
C PHE A 60 -18.78 -1.61 3.68
N ASN A 61 -19.44 -0.76 2.91
CA ASN A 61 -20.83 -0.98 2.48
C ASN A 61 -21.10 -0.26 1.14
N GLN A 62 -22.22 -0.63 0.51
CA GLN A 62 -22.62 -0.11 -0.80
C GLN A 62 -22.98 1.39 -0.83
N PHE A 63 -23.23 2.00 0.34
CA PHE A 63 -23.57 3.42 0.45
C PHE A 63 -22.35 4.29 0.77
N ASP A 64 -21.18 3.68 0.97
CA ASP A 64 -19.96 4.37 1.36
C ASP A 64 -20.14 5.24 2.62
N GLN A 65 -20.74 4.66 3.66
CA GLN A 65 -21.14 5.38 4.88
C GLN A 65 -20.65 4.71 6.16
N PRO A 66 -20.47 5.52 7.23
CA PRO A 66 -20.45 6.97 7.29
C PRO A 66 -19.19 7.58 6.70
N GLY A 67 -19.14 8.92 6.64
CA GLY A 67 -18.01 9.65 6.06
C GLY A 67 -17.81 11.02 6.72
N ARG A 68 -16.97 11.83 6.07
CA ARG A 68 -16.64 13.21 6.47
C ARG A 68 -17.62 14.16 5.81
N TYR A 69 -18.82 14.28 6.35
CA TYR A 69 -19.89 14.99 5.68
C TYR A 69 -19.93 16.46 6.03
N ILE A 70 -20.10 17.29 5.00
CA ILE A 70 -20.41 18.71 5.12
C ILE A 70 -21.71 18.95 4.38
N TYR A 71 -22.75 19.27 5.14
CA TYR A 71 -24.07 19.64 4.62
C TYR A 71 -24.15 21.15 4.46
N LEU A 72 -24.73 21.57 3.36
CA LEU A 72 -25.09 22.95 3.05
C LEU A 72 -26.60 23.04 2.99
N ARG A 73 -27.20 24.00 3.69
CA ARG A 73 -28.65 24.24 3.69
C ARG A 73 -28.95 25.70 3.42
N ASP A 74 -29.70 25.96 2.37
CA ASP A 74 -30.25 27.27 2.12
C ASP A 74 -31.38 27.55 3.11
N ASN A 75 -31.26 28.63 3.93
CA ASN A 75 -32.23 28.93 4.98
C ASN A 75 -33.52 29.53 4.44
N ASP A 76 -33.49 30.11 3.23
CA ASP A 76 -34.67 30.69 2.57
C ASP A 76 -35.55 29.56 1.97
N THR A 77 -34.97 28.69 1.22
CA THR A 77 -35.68 27.58 0.54
C THR A 77 -35.87 26.37 1.42
N LYS A 78 -35.02 26.21 2.45
CA LYS A 78 -34.88 25.05 3.32
C LYS A 78 -34.36 23.80 2.61
N ASP A 79 -33.95 23.92 1.35
CA ASP A 79 -33.29 22.84 0.63
C ASP A 79 -31.87 22.63 1.14
N TYR A 80 -31.39 21.39 1.12
CA TYR A 80 -30.04 21.04 1.60
C TYR A 80 -29.39 19.97 0.74
N TRP A 81 -28.07 19.97 0.70
CA TRP A 81 -27.24 19.05 -0.08
C TRP A 81 -25.91 18.78 0.64
N SER A 82 -25.12 17.86 0.12
CA SER A 82 -23.77 17.57 0.61
C SER A 82 -22.73 18.18 -0.33
N ALA A 83 -21.64 18.70 0.22
CA ALA A 83 -20.49 19.17 -0.55
C ALA A 83 -19.79 18.04 -1.33
N SER A 84 -20.01 16.79 -0.95
CA SER A 84 -19.41 15.56 -1.52
C SER A 84 -20.40 14.71 -2.33
N TRP A 85 -21.50 15.24 -2.80
CA TRP A 85 -22.65 14.56 -3.39
C TRP A 85 -23.36 13.59 -2.41
N GLN A 86 -22.72 12.49 -2.03
CA GLN A 86 -23.23 11.69 -0.91
C GLN A 86 -22.98 12.43 0.41
N PRO A 87 -23.79 12.19 1.44
CA PRO A 87 -24.85 11.18 1.51
C PRO A 87 -26.22 11.66 0.99
N VAL A 88 -26.44 12.96 0.68
CA VAL A 88 -27.76 13.46 0.25
C VAL A 88 -28.14 12.95 -1.14
N GLY A 89 -27.20 12.92 -2.09
CA GLY A 89 -27.40 12.31 -3.40
C GLY A 89 -28.38 13.06 -4.28
N LYS A 90 -28.18 14.39 -4.46
CA LYS A 90 -28.97 15.19 -5.39
C LYS A 90 -28.89 14.65 -6.82
N ASP A 91 -29.91 14.92 -7.62
CA ASP A 91 -29.94 14.52 -9.03
C ASP A 91 -28.75 15.13 -9.80
N LEU A 92 -28.01 14.28 -10.51
CA LEU A 92 -26.81 14.68 -11.26
C LEU A 92 -27.11 15.56 -12.48
N SER A 93 -28.37 15.74 -12.86
CA SER A 93 -28.75 16.76 -13.86
C SER A 93 -28.66 18.18 -13.30
N GLU A 94 -28.79 18.36 -11.98
CA GLU A 94 -28.75 19.62 -11.26
C GLU A 94 -27.49 19.81 -10.42
N TYR A 95 -26.87 18.71 -9.97
CA TYR A 95 -25.68 18.71 -9.15
C TYR A 95 -24.44 18.33 -9.97
N LYS A 96 -23.45 19.20 -10.00
CA LYS A 96 -22.18 18.97 -10.67
C LYS A 96 -21.09 18.85 -9.64
N SER A 97 -20.18 17.89 -9.80
CA SER A 97 -19.02 17.78 -8.93
C SER A 97 -17.81 17.21 -9.63
N GLU A 98 -16.66 17.59 -9.13
CA GLU A 98 -15.38 16.97 -9.43
C GLU A 98 -14.67 16.58 -8.14
N CYS A 99 -13.98 15.45 -8.15
CA CYS A 99 -13.12 15.05 -7.06
C CYS A 99 -11.69 14.90 -7.59
N HIS A 100 -10.75 15.59 -6.99
CA HIS A 100 -9.32 15.54 -7.31
C HIS A 100 -8.60 14.77 -6.19
N HIS A 101 -8.14 13.57 -6.48
CA HIS A 101 -7.24 12.85 -5.62
C HIS A 101 -5.80 13.19 -5.98
N GLY A 102 -5.09 13.82 -5.07
CA GLY A 102 -3.67 14.15 -5.22
C GLY A 102 -2.80 13.36 -4.25
N THR A 103 -1.52 13.70 -4.17
CA THR A 103 -0.58 13.06 -3.26
C THR A 103 -0.79 13.54 -1.82
N ALA A 104 -1.43 12.70 -0.99
CA ALA A 104 -1.81 12.93 0.40
C ALA A 104 -2.88 14.01 0.65
N TYR A 105 -3.63 14.41 -0.36
CA TYR A 105 -4.81 15.26 -0.22
C TYR A 105 -5.93 14.86 -1.17
N THR A 106 -7.14 15.28 -0.85
CA THR A 106 -8.32 15.15 -1.73
C THR A 106 -9.07 16.46 -1.76
N LYS A 107 -9.40 16.93 -2.94
CA LYS A 107 -10.22 18.13 -3.15
C LYS A 107 -11.52 17.74 -3.83
N MET A 108 -12.65 18.18 -3.27
CA MET A 108 -13.98 18.01 -3.86
C MET A 108 -14.58 19.36 -4.17
N MET A 109 -15.06 19.51 -5.39
CA MET A 109 -15.77 20.72 -5.83
C MET A 109 -17.19 20.35 -6.23
N ALA A 110 -18.16 21.21 -5.87
CA ALA A 110 -19.56 20.97 -6.22
C ALA A 110 -20.29 22.28 -6.49
N ASP A 111 -21.16 22.24 -7.50
CA ASP A 111 -22.09 23.30 -7.87
C ASP A 111 -23.51 22.78 -7.75
N TYR A 112 -24.29 23.42 -6.88
CA TYR A 112 -25.70 23.14 -6.71
C TYR A 112 -26.43 24.38 -6.23
N SER A 113 -27.64 24.67 -6.79
CA SER A 113 -28.48 25.80 -6.41
C SER A 113 -27.74 27.15 -6.42
N GLU A 114 -26.86 27.36 -7.41
CA GLU A 114 -26.03 28.58 -7.58
C GLU A 114 -25.07 28.84 -6.39
N ILE A 115 -24.75 27.79 -5.61
CA ILE A 115 -23.69 27.78 -4.60
C ILE A 115 -22.59 26.89 -5.09
N HIS A 116 -21.36 27.42 -5.13
CA HIS A 116 -20.14 26.65 -5.33
C HIS A 116 -19.51 26.30 -3.99
N SER A 117 -19.10 25.04 -3.81
CA SER A 117 -18.36 24.59 -2.64
C SER A 117 -17.08 23.86 -3.05
N GLU A 118 -15.99 24.13 -2.34
CA GLU A 118 -14.73 23.43 -2.46
C GLU A 118 -14.30 22.91 -1.08
N VAL A 119 -14.05 21.63 -0.94
CA VAL A 119 -13.54 21.01 0.29
C VAL A 119 -12.19 20.37 0.01
N ARG A 120 -11.18 20.70 0.84
CA ARG A 120 -9.85 20.11 0.80
C ARG A 120 -9.65 19.27 2.06
N TYR A 121 -9.45 17.97 1.90
CA TYR A 121 -9.17 17.02 2.97
C TYR A 121 -7.68 16.70 2.97
N TYR A 122 -7.00 16.88 4.08
CA TYR A 122 -5.57 16.55 4.23
C TYR A 122 -5.20 16.37 5.71
N VAL A 123 -4.03 15.77 5.93
CA VAL A 123 -3.37 15.69 7.23
C VAL A 123 -2.09 16.54 7.14
N PRO A 124 -1.93 17.60 7.94
CA PRO A 124 -0.73 18.42 7.89
C PRO A 124 0.54 17.61 8.23
N LEU A 125 1.67 17.95 7.64
CA LEU A 125 2.94 17.25 7.85
C LEU A 125 3.31 17.17 9.33
N GLY A 126 3.59 15.95 9.81
CA GLY A 126 3.99 15.67 11.19
C GLY A 126 2.88 15.83 12.21
N GLN A 127 1.62 16.02 11.79
CA GLN A 127 0.48 16.17 12.68
C GLN A 127 -0.32 14.86 12.79
N SER A 128 -1.12 14.76 13.87
CA SER A 128 -2.00 13.61 14.15
C SER A 128 -3.47 14.02 14.22
N TYR A 129 -3.89 14.86 13.29
CA TYR A 129 -5.26 15.26 13.04
C TYR A 129 -5.47 15.59 11.57
N GLU A 130 -6.70 15.57 11.13
CA GLU A 130 -7.09 15.90 9.75
C GLU A 130 -7.84 17.22 9.68
N VAL A 131 -7.70 17.89 8.53
CA VAL A 131 -8.32 19.17 8.20
C VAL A 131 -9.30 18.98 7.05
N TRP A 132 -10.51 19.51 7.19
CA TRP A 132 -11.52 19.59 6.13
C TRP A 132 -11.75 21.08 5.86
N ASN A 133 -10.95 21.65 4.98
CA ASN A 133 -11.00 23.07 4.65
C ASN A 133 -12.09 23.32 3.61
N LEU A 134 -13.14 23.99 4.00
CA LEU A 134 -14.29 24.33 3.15
C LEU A 134 -14.27 25.78 2.71
N LYS A 135 -14.45 26.02 1.42
CA LYS A 135 -14.78 27.33 0.85
C LYS A 135 -16.16 27.27 0.20
N VAL A 136 -17.04 28.23 0.55
CA VAL A 136 -18.39 28.37 -0.01
C VAL A 136 -18.50 29.71 -0.72
N THR A 137 -18.97 29.71 -1.97
CA THR A 137 -19.15 30.91 -2.82
C THR A 137 -20.58 31.03 -3.29
N ASN A 138 -21.16 32.19 -3.15
CA ASN A 138 -22.47 32.53 -3.69
C ASN A 138 -22.33 32.98 -5.16
N CYS A 139 -22.71 32.11 -6.08
CA CYS A 139 -22.70 32.39 -7.53
C CYS A 139 -24.03 33.00 -8.06
N SER A 140 -24.99 33.20 -7.16
CA SER A 140 -26.27 33.82 -7.53
C SER A 140 -26.21 35.37 -7.51
N ASP A 141 -27.25 36.01 -8.05
CA ASP A 141 -27.39 37.45 -8.08
C ASP A 141 -28.09 38.03 -6.82
N ARG A 142 -28.37 37.18 -5.83
CA ARG A 142 -29.05 37.54 -4.57
C ARG A 142 -28.22 37.15 -3.35
N LYS A 143 -28.46 37.84 -2.27
CA LYS A 143 -27.92 37.47 -0.95
C LYS A 143 -28.47 36.13 -0.51
N ARG A 144 -27.60 35.29 0.06
CA ARG A 144 -27.93 33.94 0.53
C ARG A 144 -27.53 33.79 2.01
N GLU A 145 -28.38 33.12 2.75
CA GLU A 145 -28.05 32.65 4.09
C GLU A 145 -27.95 31.12 4.10
N ILE A 146 -26.76 30.61 4.36
CA ILE A 146 -26.45 29.18 4.29
C ILE A 146 -26.05 28.65 5.69
N SER A 147 -26.74 27.62 6.13
CA SER A 147 -26.26 26.82 7.28
C SER A 147 -25.28 25.76 6.77
N VAL A 148 -24.05 25.78 7.29
CA VAL A 148 -23.00 24.82 7.03
C VAL A 148 -22.89 23.90 8.21
N THR A 149 -23.09 22.59 8.03
CA THR A 149 -23.01 21.59 9.10
C THR A 149 -21.98 20.53 8.79
N GLY A 150 -20.86 20.51 9.50
CA GLY A 150 -19.90 19.43 9.47
C GLY A 150 -20.35 18.28 10.37
N TYR A 151 -20.15 17.05 9.93
CA TYR A 151 -20.50 15.82 10.65
C TYR A 151 -19.39 14.79 10.60
N ALA A 152 -18.98 14.31 11.76
CA ALA A 152 -18.04 13.20 11.94
C ALA A 152 -18.67 12.15 12.86
N GLU A 153 -18.68 10.87 12.47
CA GLU A 153 -19.11 9.81 13.36
C GLU A 153 -17.92 9.18 14.07
N PHE A 154 -17.86 9.34 15.37
CA PHE A 154 -16.82 8.72 16.18
C PHE A 154 -17.10 7.23 16.40
N THR A 155 -16.03 6.43 16.51
CA THR A 155 -16.16 5.12 17.13
C THR A 155 -16.38 5.28 18.64
N ASN A 156 -17.17 4.37 19.24
CA ASN A 156 -17.37 4.35 20.71
C ASN A 156 -16.23 3.63 21.44
N ASN A 157 -15.33 2.99 20.71
CA ASN A 157 -14.12 2.35 21.23
C ASN A 157 -12.98 2.55 20.23
N SER A 158 -11.75 2.71 20.71
CA SER A 158 -10.56 2.77 19.84
C SER A 158 -10.26 1.44 19.17
N ASN A 159 -10.59 0.32 19.81
CA ASN A 159 -10.51 -1.00 19.21
C ASN A 159 -11.70 -1.21 18.27
N TYR A 160 -11.41 -1.48 17.01
CA TYR A 160 -12.40 -1.63 15.95
C TYR A 160 -13.39 -2.79 16.23
N GLU A 161 -12.89 -3.93 16.67
CA GLU A 161 -13.72 -5.10 16.95
C GLU A 161 -14.68 -4.84 18.11
N GLN A 162 -14.19 -4.22 19.19
CA GLN A 162 -15.04 -3.83 20.32
C GLN A 162 -16.10 -2.81 19.92
N ASP A 163 -15.77 -1.87 19.04
CA ASP A 163 -16.74 -0.89 18.53
C ASP A 163 -17.87 -1.55 17.72
N GLN A 164 -17.55 -2.59 16.95
CA GLN A 164 -18.51 -3.21 16.03
C GLN A 164 -19.30 -4.36 16.68
N VAL A 165 -18.64 -5.20 17.47
CA VAL A 165 -19.22 -6.44 17.99
C VAL A 165 -19.79 -6.26 19.40
N ASN A 166 -19.15 -5.43 20.23
CA ASN A 166 -19.57 -5.19 21.62
C ASN A 166 -20.19 -3.80 21.79
N LEU A 167 -21.13 -3.46 20.94
CA LEU A 167 -21.71 -2.12 20.84
C LEU A 167 -22.35 -1.66 22.16
N GLN A 168 -23.06 -2.53 22.88
CA GLN A 168 -23.68 -2.21 24.15
C GLN A 168 -22.64 -1.71 25.16
N TYR A 169 -21.52 -2.43 25.32
CA TYR A 169 -20.46 -2.02 26.24
C TYR A 169 -19.82 -0.71 25.78
N SER A 170 -19.52 -0.59 24.50
CA SER A 170 -18.87 0.59 23.90
C SER A 170 -19.71 1.87 24.10
N GLN A 171 -21.04 1.77 24.03
CA GLN A 171 -21.92 2.92 24.28
C GLN A 171 -21.86 3.41 25.72
N TYR A 172 -21.73 2.50 26.69
CA TYR A 172 -21.80 2.86 28.13
C TYR A 172 -20.49 3.45 28.69
N ILE A 173 -19.38 3.35 27.94
CA ILE A 173 -18.08 3.92 28.33
C ILE A 173 -17.76 5.22 27.60
N THR A 174 -18.68 5.77 26.80
CA THR A 174 -18.45 6.92 25.96
C THR A 174 -19.46 8.05 26.24
N ARG A 175 -18.97 9.28 26.15
CA ARG A 175 -19.80 10.48 26.21
C ARG A 175 -19.19 11.62 25.40
N THR A 176 -20.00 12.59 25.03
CA THR A 176 -19.57 13.81 24.34
C THR A 176 -19.97 15.06 25.11
N VAL A 177 -19.14 16.09 25.05
CA VAL A 177 -19.37 17.41 25.59
C VAL A 177 -18.99 18.49 24.59
N PHE A 178 -19.60 19.66 24.71
CA PHE A 178 -19.26 20.83 23.89
C PHE A 178 -18.33 21.77 24.63
N CYS A 179 -17.25 22.19 23.99
CA CYS A 179 -16.21 23.05 24.55
C CYS A 179 -16.09 24.39 23.81
N GLY A 180 -17.19 24.96 23.33
CA GLY A 180 -17.25 26.28 22.67
C GLY A 180 -17.07 26.26 21.16
N ASP A 181 -16.01 25.69 20.68
CA ASP A 181 -15.66 25.56 19.24
C ASP A 181 -15.55 24.09 18.79
N ARG A 182 -15.74 23.14 19.70
CA ARG A 182 -15.58 21.71 19.41
C ARG A 182 -16.52 20.81 20.22
N VAL A 183 -16.84 19.67 19.63
CA VAL A 183 -17.37 18.50 20.33
C VAL A 183 -16.19 17.62 20.73
N ARG A 184 -16.04 17.38 22.02
CA ARG A 184 -15.06 16.44 22.57
C ARG A 184 -15.76 15.13 22.89
N GLN A 185 -15.19 14.00 22.42
CA GLN A 185 -15.59 12.66 22.85
C GLN A 185 -14.58 12.12 23.87
N MET A 186 -15.09 11.50 24.92
CA MET A 186 -14.31 10.80 25.93
C MET A 186 -14.69 9.33 25.94
N ILE A 187 -13.72 8.43 26.03
CA ILE A 187 -13.91 6.98 26.14
C ILE A 187 -13.14 6.49 27.37
N HIS A 188 -13.84 5.89 28.30
CA HIS A 188 -13.29 5.32 29.52
C HIS A 188 -13.07 3.81 29.35
N ALA A 189 -12.01 3.43 28.63
CA ALA A 189 -11.76 2.03 28.26
C ALA A 189 -10.78 1.31 29.19
N ASN A 190 -10.03 2.02 30.04
CA ASN A 190 -8.99 1.47 30.89
C ASN A 190 -8.87 2.30 32.19
N LEU A 191 -8.61 1.63 33.31
CA LEU A 191 -8.40 2.23 34.63
C LEU A 191 -6.91 2.22 35.05
N ASP A 192 -6.01 1.73 34.23
CA ASP A 192 -4.58 1.65 34.56
C ASP A 192 -4.00 3.02 34.87
N GLY A 193 -3.34 3.13 36.03
CA GLY A 193 -2.75 4.37 36.51
C GLY A 193 -3.72 5.39 37.07
N LEU A 194 -5.03 5.08 37.21
CA LEU A 194 -5.97 5.91 37.97
C LEU A 194 -5.69 5.79 39.47
N LYS A 195 -5.52 6.91 40.18
CA LYS A 195 -5.26 6.94 41.58
C LYS A 195 -6.56 6.87 42.37
N ASP A 196 -6.49 6.41 43.63
CA ASP A 196 -7.64 6.41 44.56
C ASP A 196 -8.21 7.82 44.72
N GLY A 197 -9.50 7.98 44.47
CA GLY A 197 -10.20 9.26 44.54
C GLY A 197 -10.00 10.20 43.35
N GLU A 198 -9.25 9.79 42.32
CA GLU A 198 -9.11 10.56 41.09
C GLU A 198 -10.33 10.34 40.18
N GLU A 199 -10.85 11.41 39.60
CA GLU A 199 -11.96 11.32 38.67
C GLU A 199 -11.52 10.65 37.40
N VAL A 200 -12.35 9.73 36.88
CA VAL A 200 -12.07 8.95 35.67
C VAL A 200 -11.86 9.84 34.43
N ASP A 201 -12.46 11.03 34.41
CA ASP A 201 -12.30 12.00 33.32
C ASP A 201 -10.90 12.59 33.20
N ASN A 202 -10.09 12.49 34.27
CA ASN A 202 -8.73 13.03 34.25
C ASN A 202 -7.68 12.03 33.78
N LYS A 203 -8.03 10.73 33.63
CA LYS A 203 -7.13 9.68 33.21
C LYS A 203 -7.83 8.58 32.40
N ASN A 204 -7.05 7.81 31.70
CA ASN A 204 -7.50 6.65 30.92
C ASN A 204 -8.60 6.99 29.90
N VAL A 205 -8.57 8.20 29.35
CA VAL A 205 -9.56 8.72 28.44
C VAL A 205 -8.92 8.85 27.07
N PHE A 206 -9.50 8.21 26.09
CA PHE A 206 -9.14 8.44 24.68
C PHE A 206 -9.92 9.66 24.20
N ASN A 207 -9.28 10.84 24.27
CA ASN A 207 -9.90 12.10 23.86
C ASN A 207 -9.91 12.21 22.32
N ARG A 208 -11.09 12.37 21.75
CA ARG A 208 -11.27 12.76 20.35
C ARG A 208 -11.98 14.09 20.28
N PHE A 209 -11.70 14.84 19.25
CA PHE A 209 -12.36 16.10 19.01
C PHE A 209 -12.84 16.23 17.58
N PHE A 210 -13.91 17.00 17.40
CA PHE A 210 -14.34 17.55 16.13
C PHE A 210 -14.57 19.04 16.33
N GLY A 211 -13.78 19.88 15.69
CA GLY A 211 -13.74 21.33 15.89
C GLY A 211 -14.09 22.11 14.63
N LEU A 212 -14.44 23.37 14.82
CA LEU A 212 -14.68 24.34 13.77
C LEU A 212 -13.83 25.59 13.99
N ALA A 213 -13.08 25.99 12.97
CA ALA A 213 -12.30 27.23 12.94
C ALA A 213 -12.75 28.13 11.78
N GLY A 214 -12.48 29.43 11.88
CA GLY A 214 -12.83 30.44 10.86
C GLY A 214 -14.24 31.01 10.98
N GLU A 215 -15.18 30.25 11.55
CA GLU A 215 -16.55 30.69 11.80
C GLU A 215 -17.02 30.31 13.21
N LYS A 216 -18.05 31.01 13.70
CA LYS A 216 -18.61 30.75 15.02
C LYS A 216 -19.63 29.61 14.97
N VAL A 217 -19.52 28.66 15.90
CA VAL A 217 -20.52 27.60 16.06
C VAL A 217 -21.87 28.23 16.49
N SER A 218 -22.90 27.97 15.70
CA SER A 218 -24.28 28.40 15.94
C SER A 218 -25.09 27.36 16.70
N SER A 219 -24.84 26.07 16.44
CA SER A 219 -25.43 24.94 17.14
C SER A 219 -24.57 23.69 16.97
N TRP A 220 -24.77 22.69 17.86
CA TRP A 220 -23.96 21.47 17.87
C TRP A 220 -24.79 20.25 18.28
N CYS A 221 -24.25 19.05 17.99
CA CYS A 221 -24.81 17.80 18.46
C CYS A 221 -23.69 16.76 18.65
N GLY A 222 -23.71 16.08 19.80
CA GLY A 222 -22.78 15.00 20.12
C GLY A 222 -23.41 13.59 20.05
N ASP A 223 -24.71 13.53 19.83
CA ASP A 223 -25.53 12.32 19.83
C ASP A 223 -25.98 11.98 18.40
N ARG A 224 -25.54 10.83 17.89
CA ARG A 224 -25.85 10.39 16.53
C ARG A 224 -27.35 10.24 16.28
N GLU A 225 -28.08 9.65 17.24
CA GLU A 225 -29.51 9.35 17.09
C GLU A 225 -30.34 10.64 17.07
N LYS A 226 -29.93 11.65 17.84
CA LYS A 226 -30.56 12.97 17.82
C LYS A 226 -30.23 13.76 16.55
N PHE A 227 -29.01 13.59 16.02
CA PHE A 227 -28.61 14.21 14.78
C PHE A 227 -29.40 13.65 13.59
N LEU A 228 -29.41 12.32 13.46
CA LEU A 228 -30.09 11.64 12.35
C LEU A 228 -31.62 11.70 12.47
N GLY A 229 -32.15 11.45 13.67
CA GLY A 229 -33.57 11.26 13.91
C GLY A 229 -34.02 9.80 13.70
N ARG A 230 -35.12 9.43 14.31
CA ARG A 230 -35.64 8.04 14.27
C ARG A 230 -36.01 7.63 12.84
N TYR A 231 -35.54 6.47 12.41
CA TYR A 231 -35.79 5.88 11.09
C TYR A 231 -35.31 6.76 9.92
N ARG A 232 -34.31 7.62 10.18
CA ARG A 232 -33.68 8.47 9.16
C ARG A 232 -32.21 8.09 8.98
N GLY A 233 -31.65 8.47 7.86
CA GLY A 233 -30.26 8.18 7.50
C GLY A 233 -29.43 9.45 7.30
N TYR A 234 -28.19 9.25 6.88
CA TYR A 234 -27.30 10.37 6.57
C TYR A 234 -27.76 11.23 5.39
N ASN A 235 -28.61 10.68 4.52
CA ASN A 235 -29.19 11.40 3.39
C ASN A 235 -30.29 12.40 3.79
N ASN A 236 -30.90 12.21 4.95
CA ASN A 236 -31.99 13.04 5.43
C ASN A 236 -31.96 13.29 6.96
N PRO A 237 -30.85 13.75 7.52
CA PRO A 237 -30.72 13.92 8.96
C PRO A 237 -31.63 15.03 9.50
N ALA A 238 -32.34 14.75 10.57
CA ALA A 238 -33.30 15.67 11.19
C ALA A 238 -32.67 17.00 11.58
N GLY A 239 -31.43 16.98 12.10
CA GLY A 239 -30.72 18.21 12.50
C GLY A 239 -30.44 19.15 11.33
N VAL A 240 -30.08 18.59 10.17
CA VAL A 240 -29.85 19.41 8.97
C VAL A 240 -31.15 19.96 8.42
N GLU A 241 -32.18 19.14 8.33
CA GLU A 241 -33.50 19.57 7.86
C GLU A 241 -34.09 20.68 8.73
N ALA A 242 -33.93 20.59 10.06
CA ALA A 242 -34.37 21.62 11.01
C ALA A 242 -33.61 22.94 10.87
N GLY A 243 -32.34 22.91 10.36
CA GLY A 243 -31.45 24.07 10.27
C GLY A 243 -30.81 24.48 11.59
N VAL A 244 -31.06 23.73 12.65
CA VAL A 244 -30.48 23.93 13.99
C VAL A 244 -30.30 22.58 14.66
N LEU A 245 -29.11 22.34 15.23
CA LEU A 245 -28.80 21.12 15.97
C LEU A 245 -29.34 21.19 17.41
N CYS A 246 -29.46 20.00 18.05
CA CYS A 246 -30.13 19.88 19.39
C CYS A 246 -29.41 20.55 20.57
N ASN A 247 -28.11 20.89 20.43
CA ASN A 247 -27.23 21.39 21.51
C ASN A 247 -27.13 20.42 22.70
N GLU A 248 -27.10 19.10 22.41
CA GLU A 248 -26.99 18.06 23.40
C GLU A 248 -25.82 17.10 23.06
N GLY A 249 -25.15 16.64 24.12
CA GLY A 249 -24.13 15.60 24.06
C GLY A 249 -24.71 14.19 24.06
N ASN A 250 -23.87 13.24 23.79
CA ASN A 250 -24.13 11.81 23.91
C ASN A 250 -23.91 11.35 25.35
N TYR A 251 -24.80 10.48 25.83
CA TYR A 251 -24.65 9.75 27.07
C TYR A 251 -25.33 8.37 26.92
N ASN A 252 -24.51 7.30 26.84
CA ASN A 252 -24.95 5.90 26.62
C ASN A 252 -25.59 5.62 25.26
N GLU A 253 -25.19 6.37 24.20
CA GLU A 253 -25.64 6.18 22.84
C GLU A 253 -24.44 6.27 21.88
N ASN A 254 -24.64 6.20 20.57
CA ASN A 254 -23.59 6.39 19.59
C ASN A 254 -23.17 7.86 19.52
N SER A 255 -21.86 8.07 19.51
CA SER A 255 -21.25 9.40 19.50
C SER A 255 -21.08 9.96 18.09
N CYS A 256 -21.28 11.26 17.95
CA CYS A 256 -20.87 12.01 16.79
C CYS A 256 -20.27 13.37 17.17
N GLY A 257 -19.57 14.00 16.23
CA GLY A 257 -19.29 15.43 16.26
C GLY A 257 -20.09 16.08 15.14
N ALA A 258 -21.06 16.91 15.49
CA ALA A 258 -21.77 17.73 14.53
C ALA A 258 -21.72 19.18 14.96
N LEU A 259 -21.21 20.05 14.10
CA LEU A 259 -21.07 21.50 14.33
C LEU A 259 -21.68 22.26 13.16
N SER A 260 -22.53 23.26 13.48
CA SER A 260 -23.15 24.10 12.45
C SER A 260 -22.73 25.56 12.62
N ALA A 261 -22.47 26.22 11.49
CA ALA A 261 -22.33 27.68 11.38
C ALA A 261 -23.36 28.23 10.41
N VAL A 262 -23.83 29.46 10.63
CA VAL A 262 -24.69 30.17 9.70
C VAL A 262 -23.90 31.31 9.08
N ILE A 263 -23.77 31.28 7.75
CA ILE A 263 -23.04 32.29 6.97
C ILE A 263 -24.00 33.05 6.06
N THR A 264 -23.73 34.34 5.92
CA THR A 264 -24.42 35.19 5.00
C THR A 264 -23.46 35.59 3.88
N LEU A 265 -23.87 35.42 2.63
CA LEU A 265 -23.05 35.66 1.45
C LEU A 265 -23.79 36.64 0.49
N GLU A 266 -23.16 37.76 0.21
CA GLU A 266 -23.60 38.68 -0.88
C GLU A 266 -23.26 38.03 -2.24
N PRO A 267 -23.83 38.47 -3.34
CA PRO A 267 -23.50 37.98 -4.68
C PRO A 267 -21.97 38.00 -4.96
N GLY A 268 -21.40 36.86 -5.34
CA GLY A 268 -19.97 36.70 -5.59
C GLY A 268 -19.09 36.60 -4.33
N GLU A 269 -19.66 36.71 -3.14
CA GLU A 269 -18.90 36.58 -1.87
C GLU A 269 -18.57 35.11 -1.57
N SER A 270 -17.38 34.92 -0.99
CA SER A 270 -16.92 33.61 -0.49
C SER A 270 -16.65 33.65 1.01
N ARG A 271 -16.83 32.52 1.68
CA ARG A 271 -16.41 32.27 3.06
C ARG A 271 -15.60 31.00 3.13
N GLU A 272 -14.57 31.03 3.97
CA GLU A 272 -13.70 29.89 4.21
C GLU A 272 -13.66 29.53 5.69
N MET A 273 -13.73 28.22 5.99
CA MET A 273 -13.69 27.65 7.33
C MET A 273 -13.06 26.28 7.31
N ALA A 274 -12.63 25.78 8.47
CA ALA A 274 -12.05 24.46 8.59
C ALA A 274 -12.73 23.64 9.69
N PHE A 275 -13.14 22.41 9.34
CA PHE A 275 -13.45 21.40 10.33
C PHE A 275 -12.19 20.58 10.61
N LEU A 276 -11.98 20.22 11.88
CA LEU A 276 -10.79 19.52 12.34
C LEU A 276 -11.19 18.29 13.13
N ALA A 277 -10.60 17.13 12.84
CA ALA A 277 -10.87 15.88 13.54
C ALA A 277 -9.56 15.20 13.97
N GLY A 278 -9.51 14.70 15.19
CA GLY A 278 -8.32 14.02 15.68
C GLY A 278 -8.47 13.39 17.04
N MET A 279 -7.38 12.81 17.54
CA MET A 279 -7.29 12.27 18.90
C MET A 279 -6.23 13.04 19.65
N LYS A 280 -6.67 13.99 20.49
CA LYS A 280 -5.83 14.93 21.24
C LYS A 280 -6.46 15.27 22.58
N GLU A 281 -5.62 15.64 23.53
CA GLU A 281 -6.11 16.24 24.78
C GLU A 281 -6.83 17.56 24.50
N ASP A 282 -7.74 17.95 25.40
CA ASP A 282 -8.64 19.08 25.18
C ASP A 282 -7.91 20.42 25.00
N ASN A 283 -6.83 20.66 25.75
CA ASN A 283 -5.99 21.85 25.61
C ASN A 283 -5.24 21.86 24.26
N GLU A 284 -4.72 20.72 23.82
CA GLU A 284 -4.07 20.62 22.52
C GLU A 284 -5.07 20.86 21.38
N ALA A 285 -6.28 20.28 21.48
CA ALA A 285 -7.35 20.51 20.53
C ALA A 285 -7.74 21.99 20.42
N ALA A 286 -7.79 22.70 21.56
CA ALA A 286 -8.06 24.15 21.60
C ALA A 286 -6.96 24.95 20.89
N GLU A 287 -5.69 24.60 21.12
CA GLU A 287 -4.53 25.24 20.46
C GLU A 287 -4.54 24.98 18.95
N ILE A 288 -4.85 23.75 18.54
CA ILE A 288 -4.99 23.37 17.12
C ILE A 288 -6.08 24.23 16.46
N ILE A 289 -7.28 24.31 17.03
CA ILE A 289 -8.37 25.11 16.46
C ILE A 289 -7.99 26.59 16.37
N ALA A 290 -7.35 27.14 17.39
CA ALA A 290 -6.88 28.53 17.40
C ALA A 290 -5.83 28.81 16.31
N HIS A 291 -5.00 27.84 15.95
CA HIS A 291 -4.04 27.94 14.84
C HIS A 291 -4.73 28.24 13.48
N TYR A 292 -5.94 27.73 13.28
CA TYR A 292 -6.74 27.96 12.08
C TYR A 292 -7.68 29.18 12.17
N ALA A 293 -7.42 30.15 13.04
CA ALA A 293 -8.21 31.38 13.12
C ALA A 293 -8.26 32.14 11.77
N ASP A 294 -7.17 32.11 11.01
CA ASP A 294 -7.09 32.56 9.61
C ASP A 294 -7.02 31.31 8.70
N CYS A 295 -8.17 30.65 8.48
CA CYS A 295 -8.25 29.39 7.75
C CYS A 295 -7.69 29.51 6.33
N GLU A 296 -8.01 30.55 5.60
CA GLU A 296 -7.62 30.74 4.21
C GLU A 296 -6.09 30.68 4.08
N LYS A 297 -5.40 31.44 4.92
CA LYS A 297 -3.93 31.51 4.90
C LYS A 297 -3.29 30.23 5.42
N THR A 298 -3.73 29.75 6.58
CA THR A 298 -3.10 28.57 7.25
C THR A 298 -3.27 27.34 6.38
N CYS A 299 -4.47 27.04 5.91
CA CYS A 299 -4.73 25.88 5.08
C CYS A 299 -3.99 25.93 3.72
N ALA A 300 -3.87 27.13 3.11
CA ALA A 300 -3.14 27.27 1.86
C ALA A 300 -1.64 26.95 2.03
N VAL A 301 -1.01 27.46 3.09
CA VAL A 301 0.41 27.23 3.38
C VAL A 301 0.65 25.73 3.67
N GLU A 302 -0.12 25.13 4.56
CA GLU A 302 0.06 23.73 4.93
C GLU A 302 -0.15 22.77 3.76
N LEU A 303 -1.14 23.05 2.91
CA LEU A 303 -1.40 22.22 1.72
C LEU A 303 -0.26 22.34 0.70
N GLU A 304 0.29 23.54 0.50
CA GLU A 304 1.45 23.75 -0.38
C GLU A 304 2.70 23.04 0.15
N GLU A 305 2.95 23.10 1.46
CA GLU A 305 4.05 22.37 2.10
C GLU A 305 3.88 20.85 1.94
N LEU A 306 2.67 20.33 2.13
CA LEU A 306 2.34 18.92 1.97
C LEU A 306 2.58 18.45 0.52
N ILE A 307 2.07 19.20 -0.46
CA ILE A 307 2.25 18.91 -1.89
C ILE A 307 3.73 18.95 -2.25
N SER A 308 4.44 19.99 -1.83
CA SER A 308 5.87 20.14 -2.10
C SER A 308 6.69 18.99 -1.51
N TYR A 309 6.36 18.54 -0.30
CA TYR A 309 7.02 17.39 0.32
C TYR A 309 6.86 16.11 -0.53
N TRP A 310 5.63 15.76 -0.89
CA TRP A 310 5.38 14.53 -1.65
C TRP A 310 5.93 14.61 -3.07
N HIS A 311 5.78 15.75 -3.75
CA HIS A 311 6.38 15.95 -5.08
C HIS A 311 7.90 15.88 -5.03
N GLY A 312 8.52 16.37 -3.95
CA GLY A 312 9.95 16.24 -3.70
C GLY A 312 10.40 14.78 -3.57
N GLN A 313 9.66 13.96 -2.80
CA GLN A 313 9.95 12.52 -2.71
C GLN A 313 9.86 11.81 -4.08
N LEU A 314 8.84 12.13 -4.85
CA LEU A 314 8.65 11.53 -6.19
C LEU A 314 9.71 11.98 -7.20
N ALA A 315 10.28 13.19 -7.04
CA ALA A 315 11.27 13.75 -7.97
C ALA A 315 12.62 13.00 -7.98
N HIS A 316 12.92 12.18 -6.96
CA HIS A 316 14.16 11.41 -6.91
C HIS A 316 14.29 10.36 -8.02
N PHE A 317 13.17 9.97 -8.63
CA PHE A 317 13.15 9.07 -9.80
C PHE A 317 12.02 9.46 -10.74
N GLN A 318 12.35 9.89 -11.94
CA GLN A 318 11.39 10.30 -12.95
C GLN A 318 11.76 9.72 -14.31
N ILE A 319 10.76 9.38 -15.10
CA ILE A 319 10.95 8.85 -16.47
C ILE A 319 10.13 9.62 -17.49
N ARG A 320 10.56 9.53 -18.72
CA ARG A 320 9.83 10.00 -19.88
C ARG A 320 9.96 8.99 -21.02
N THR A 321 8.86 8.30 -21.30
CA THR A 321 8.82 7.23 -22.30
C THR A 321 7.74 7.49 -23.36
N PRO A 322 7.65 6.67 -24.42
CA PRO A 322 6.54 6.74 -25.37
C PRO A 322 5.16 6.34 -24.81
N SER A 323 5.07 5.78 -23.57
CA SER A 323 3.81 5.37 -22.97
C SER A 323 3.41 6.29 -21.80
N PRO A 324 2.37 7.12 -21.97
CA PRO A 324 1.85 7.95 -20.90
C PRO A 324 1.36 7.14 -19.69
N GLU A 325 0.78 5.96 -19.90
CA GLU A 325 0.31 5.08 -18.83
C GLU A 325 1.46 4.54 -17.99
N PHE A 326 2.61 4.29 -18.62
CA PHE A 326 3.82 3.88 -17.92
C PHE A 326 4.41 5.04 -17.12
N ASP A 327 4.52 6.21 -17.74
CA ASP A 327 5.05 7.41 -17.11
C ASP A 327 4.22 7.82 -15.90
N THR A 328 2.90 7.90 -16.00
CA THR A 328 2.03 8.29 -14.89
C THR A 328 2.09 7.32 -13.70
N MET A 329 2.19 6.01 -13.99
CA MET A 329 2.32 5.02 -12.92
C MET A 329 3.67 5.11 -12.23
N ILE A 330 4.77 5.15 -12.96
CA ILE A 330 6.11 5.17 -12.37
C ILE A 330 6.43 6.49 -11.69
N ASN A 331 6.10 7.62 -12.32
CA ASN A 331 6.43 8.96 -11.83
C ASN A 331 5.56 9.39 -10.64
N THR A 332 4.34 8.88 -10.53
CA THR A 332 3.37 9.36 -9.55
C THR A 332 2.65 8.23 -8.83
N TRP A 333 1.78 7.50 -9.52
CA TRP A 333 0.75 6.73 -8.82
C TRP A 333 1.26 5.41 -8.22
N ASN A 334 2.09 4.66 -8.95
CA ASN A 334 2.69 3.47 -8.35
C ASN A 334 3.73 3.83 -7.28
N ALA A 335 4.51 4.91 -7.49
CA ALA A 335 5.44 5.41 -6.48
C ALA A 335 4.69 5.82 -5.19
N TYR A 336 3.59 6.56 -5.32
CA TYR A 336 2.74 6.93 -4.18
C TYR A 336 2.07 5.70 -3.53
N ASN A 337 1.60 4.75 -4.33
CA ASN A 337 1.08 3.47 -3.83
C ASN A 337 2.14 2.66 -3.06
N CYS A 338 3.41 2.68 -3.52
CA CYS A 338 4.54 2.09 -2.77
C CYS A 338 4.71 2.75 -1.40
N PHE A 339 4.66 4.08 -1.31
CA PHE A 339 4.73 4.78 -0.02
C PHE A 339 3.60 4.41 0.92
N MET A 340 2.36 4.40 0.45
CA MET A 340 1.20 4.04 1.28
C MET A 340 1.28 2.60 1.77
N THR A 341 1.66 1.67 0.89
CA THR A 341 1.86 0.27 1.26
C THR A 341 3.02 0.10 2.24
N PHE A 342 4.13 0.80 2.03
CA PHE A 342 5.29 0.81 2.92
C PHE A 342 4.94 1.34 4.32
N ILE A 343 4.15 2.41 4.42
CA ILE A 343 3.77 3.02 5.69
C ILE A 343 2.80 2.11 6.45
N TRP A 344 1.74 1.64 5.82
CA TRP A 344 0.61 0.98 6.48
C TRP A 344 0.60 -0.55 6.33
N SER A 345 1.47 -1.12 5.50
CA SER A 345 1.47 -2.56 5.18
C SER A 345 0.05 -3.03 4.80
N ARG A 346 -0.44 -4.07 5.43
CA ARG A 346 -1.83 -4.57 5.23
C ARG A 346 -2.74 -4.18 6.39
N ALA A 347 -2.25 -3.33 7.30
CA ALA A 347 -2.92 -3.05 8.57
C ALA A 347 -4.11 -2.09 8.46
N ALA A 348 -4.11 -1.20 7.45
CA ALA A 348 -5.09 -0.13 7.32
C ALA A 348 -5.83 -0.16 5.97
N SER A 349 -6.04 -1.33 5.39
CA SER A 349 -6.81 -1.49 4.15
C SER A 349 -8.23 -0.94 4.29
N PHE A 350 -8.71 -0.27 3.27
CA PHE A 350 -10.10 0.20 3.21
C PHE A 350 -11.10 -0.97 3.30
N THR A 351 -10.83 -2.07 2.58
CA THR A 351 -11.69 -3.26 2.56
C THR A 351 -11.67 -4.03 3.89
N TYR A 352 -10.50 -4.14 4.52
CA TYR A 352 -10.36 -4.80 5.83
C TYR A 352 -10.75 -3.89 6.99
N CYS A 353 -10.99 -2.62 6.73
CA CYS A 353 -11.31 -1.62 7.73
C CYS A 353 -10.32 -1.58 8.90
N GLY A 354 -9.05 -1.88 8.66
CA GLY A 354 -7.98 -1.80 9.65
C GLY A 354 -8.02 -2.87 10.74
N LEU A 355 -8.45 -4.09 10.46
CA LEU A 355 -8.52 -5.17 11.44
C LEU A 355 -7.16 -5.65 11.97
N ARG A 356 -6.08 -5.51 11.20
CA ARG A 356 -4.76 -6.00 11.59
C ARG A 356 -4.01 -5.01 12.48
N ASN A 357 -3.35 -5.51 13.51
CA ASN A 357 -2.60 -4.71 14.49
C ASN A 357 -1.08 -4.98 14.40
N GLY A 358 -0.53 -4.91 13.22
CA GLY A 358 0.91 -5.11 12.99
C GLY A 358 1.27 -5.26 11.54
N TYR A 359 2.56 -5.52 11.33
CA TYR A 359 3.17 -5.71 10.02
C TYR A 359 3.37 -7.18 9.71
N GLY A 360 2.90 -7.66 8.55
CA GLY A 360 3.32 -8.95 8.01
C GLY A 360 4.82 -8.89 7.67
N TYR A 361 5.61 -9.87 8.16
CA TYR A 361 7.08 -9.83 7.99
C TYR A 361 7.48 -9.76 6.52
N ARG A 362 7.16 -10.79 5.75
CA ARG A 362 7.52 -10.86 4.32
C ARG A 362 6.91 -9.75 3.49
N ASP A 363 5.67 -9.35 3.83
CA ASP A 363 4.98 -8.25 3.16
C ASP A 363 5.78 -6.95 3.27
N THR A 364 6.12 -6.58 4.50
CA THR A 364 6.80 -5.31 4.80
C THR A 364 8.23 -5.29 4.26
N VAL A 365 8.97 -6.41 4.37
CA VAL A 365 10.34 -6.51 3.83
C VAL A 365 10.34 -6.33 2.30
N GLN A 366 9.33 -6.87 1.60
CA GLN A 366 9.18 -6.64 0.15
C GLN A 366 8.73 -5.21 -0.19
N ASP A 367 7.80 -4.65 0.60
CA ASP A 367 7.29 -3.30 0.37
C ASP A 367 8.39 -2.24 0.42
N ILE A 368 9.42 -2.44 1.26
CA ILE A 368 10.58 -1.57 1.35
C ILE A 368 11.27 -1.41 -0.01
N GLN A 369 11.34 -2.47 -0.82
CA GLN A 369 12.03 -2.43 -2.12
C GLN A 369 11.42 -1.40 -3.09
N GLY A 370 10.12 -1.11 -2.97
CA GLY A 370 9.43 -0.13 -3.80
C GLY A 370 9.76 1.33 -3.48
N VAL A 371 10.37 1.61 -2.32
CA VAL A 371 10.68 2.99 -1.88
C VAL A 371 12.17 3.29 -1.71
N ILE A 372 13.05 2.29 -1.79
CA ILE A 372 14.51 2.46 -1.57
C ILE A 372 15.08 3.59 -2.43
N HIS A 373 14.72 3.65 -3.70
CA HIS A 373 15.23 4.62 -4.67
C HIS A 373 14.56 6.00 -4.56
N LEU A 374 13.48 6.12 -3.80
CA LEU A 374 12.74 7.36 -3.56
C LEU A 374 13.05 7.97 -2.18
N ALA A 375 13.14 7.13 -1.15
CA ALA A 375 13.30 7.56 0.24
C ALA A 375 14.23 6.61 1.01
N PRO A 376 15.54 6.60 0.70
CA PRO A 376 16.49 5.64 1.25
C PRO A 376 16.62 5.69 2.77
N GLN A 377 16.42 6.85 3.41
CA GLN A 377 16.47 6.94 4.86
C GLN A 377 15.26 6.27 5.52
N MET A 378 14.06 6.50 4.99
CA MET A 378 12.85 5.82 5.47
C MET A 378 12.98 4.30 5.29
N ALA A 379 13.54 3.87 4.15
CA ALA A 379 13.81 2.46 3.88
C ALA A 379 14.77 1.86 4.92
N LEU A 380 15.88 2.55 5.24
CA LEU A 380 16.84 2.11 6.26
C LEU A 380 16.18 1.89 7.61
N ASP A 381 15.38 2.84 8.08
CA ASP A 381 14.73 2.76 9.39
C ASP A 381 13.75 1.57 9.45
N LYS A 382 13.04 1.32 8.36
CA LYS A 382 12.13 0.16 8.25
C LYS A 382 12.91 -1.16 8.12
N ILE A 383 14.05 -1.19 7.43
CA ILE A 383 14.93 -2.38 7.37
C ILE A 383 15.45 -2.73 8.76
N ARG A 384 15.92 -1.73 9.54
CA ARG A 384 16.33 -1.93 10.94
C ARG A 384 15.20 -2.53 11.79
N PHE A 385 14.01 -1.96 11.65
CA PHE A 385 12.81 -2.46 12.34
C PHE A 385 12.50 -3.92 11.96
N MET A 386 12.58 -4.27 10.68
CA MET A 386 12.28 -5.64 10.22
C MET A 386 13.39 -6.63 10.58
N LEU A 387 14.66 -6.22 10.59
CA LEU A 387 15.77 -7.04 11.10
C LEU A 387 15.60 -7.32 12.59
N SER A 388 15.18 -6.31 13.38
CA SER A 388 14.93 -6.53 14.82
C SER A 388 13.72 -7.44 15.10
N ALA A 389 12.90 -7.74 14.09
CA ALA A 389 11.81 -8.69 14.17
C ALA A 389 12.19 -10.12 13.66
N GLN A 390 13.45 -10.33 13.29
CA GLN A 390 13.97 -11.66 13.04
C GLN A 390 14.28 -12.37 14.37
N VAL A 391 13.84 -13.61 14.50
CA VAL A 391 14.10 -14.44 15.69
C VAL A 391 15.55 -14.92 15.70
N ASP A 392 16.13 -15.20 16.88
CA ASP A 392 17.51 -15.64 17.01
C ASP A 392 17.83 -16.96 16.28
N ASN A 393 16.81 -17.76 15.98
CA ASN A 393 16.93 -18.95 15.13
C ASN A 393 17.02 -18.64 13.62
N GLY A 394 16.88 -17.39 13.21
CA GLY A 394 16.96 -16.91 11.83
C GLY A 394 15.61 -16.79 11.11
N GLY A 395 14.51 -17.27 11.67
CA GLY A 395 13.16 -17.11 11.14
C GLY A 395 12.61 -15.70 11.38
N GLY A 396 11.64 -15.26 10.58
CA GLY A 396 10.92 -14.01 10.82
C GLY A 396 9.68 -14.21 11.70
N LEU A 397 9.32 -13.22 12.52
CA LEU A 397 8.01 -13.19 13.20
C LEU A 397 6.90 -13.02 12.14
N PRO A 398 5.97 -13.96 11.95
CA PRO A 398 4.92 -13.86 10.92
C PRO A 398 4.10 -12.57 10.99
N LEU A 399 3.87 -12.05 12.20
CA LEU A 399 3.29 -10.75 12.47
C LEU A 399 4.18 -9.98 13.45
N VAL A 400 4.61 -8.79 13.04
CA VAL A 400 5.39 -7.84 13.86
C VAL A 400 4.42 -6.81 14.41
N LYS A 401 4.21 -6.81 15.74
CA LYS A 401 3.25 -5.92 16.39
C LYS A 401 3.67 -4.45 16.27
N PHE A 402 2.73 -3.52 16.27
CA PHE A 402 3.05 -2.07 16.36
C PHE A 402 3.76 -1.71 17.67
N THR A 403 3.59 -2.55 18.70
CA THR A 403 4.26 -2.43 20.01
C THR A 403 5.51 -3.31 20.10
N HIS A 404 6.10 -3.71 18.97
CA HIS A 404 7.29 -4.55 18.91
C HIS A 404 8.39 -4.06 19.84
N ASN A 405 8.91 -4.99 20.68
CA ASN A 405 9.93 -4.75 21.68
C ASN A 405 11.14 -5.68 21.45
N PRO A 406 12.12 -5.27 20.63
CA PRO A 406 13.26 -6.11 20.28
C PRO A 406 13.99 -6.70 21.49
N GLY A 407 14.37 -7.97 21.40
CA GLY A 407 15.05 -8.71 22.46
C GLY A 407 14.12 -9.34 23.51
N HIS A 408 12.81 -9.08 23.44
CA HIS A 408 11.83 -9.49 24.46
C HIS A 408 10.52 -10.05 23.87
N GLU A 409 10.48 -10.31 22.57
CA GLU A 409 9.27 -10.85 21.93
C GLU A 409 9.12 -12.34 22.17
N ASP A 410 7.88 -12.75 22.39
CA ASP A 410 7.49 -14.15 22.23
C ASP A 410 7.53 -14.52 20.73
N THR A 411 7.68 -15.80 20.42
CA THR A 411 7.86 -16.34 19.08
C THR A 411 6.75 -17.33 18.74
N PRO A 412 6.61 -17.79 17.49
CA PRO A 412 5.66 -18.85 17.15
C PRO A 412 5.78 -20.15 17.96
N ASP A 413 6.91 -20.35 18.67
CA ASP A 413 7.10 -21.47 19.57
C ASP A 413 6.42 -21.26 20.95
N ASP A 414 5.99 -20.03 21.26
CA ASP A 414 5.34 -19.64 22.50
C ASP A 414 3.81 -19.54 22.33
N ALA A 415 3.06 -20.15 23.25
CA ALA A 415 1.59 -20.15 23.21
C ALA A 415 0.99 -18.74 23.32
N SER A 416 1.65 -17.82 24.04
CA SER A 416 1.27 -16.41 24.17
C SER A 416 1.29 -15.69 22.82
N TYR A 417 2.35 -15.87 22.04
CA TYR A 417 2.44 -15.31 20.69
C TYR A 417 1.30 -15.80 19.79
N VAL A 418 1.06 -17.11 19.80
CA VAL A 418 -0.01 -17.74 19.00
C VAL A 418 -1.39 -17.20 19.39
N GLN A 419 -1.63 -17.05 20.69
CA GLN A 419 -2.90 -16.52 21.20
C GLN A 419 -3.11 -15.05 20.80
N GLU A 420 -2.06 -14.23 20.86
CA GLU A 420 -2.14 -12.82 20.56
C GLU A 420 -2.23 -12.54 19.05
N THR A 421 -1.46 -13.25 18.24
CA THR A 421 -1.31 -12.96 16.81
C THR A 421 -2.12 -13.86 15.89
N GLY A 422 -2.52 -15.04 16.34
CA GLY A 422 -3.16 -16.05 15.52
C GLY A 422 -2.21 -16.80 14.56
N HIS A 423 -0.89 -16.67 14.72
CA HIS A 423 0.12 -17.30 13.87
C HIS A 423 0.84 -18.44 14.60
N PRO A 424 0.45 -19.72 14.35
CA PRO A 424 0.93 -20.86 15.14
C PRO A 424 2.30 -21.41 14.72
N ALA A 425 2.91 -20.88 13.63
CA ALA A 425 4.16 -21.41 13.12
C ALA A 425 4.86 -20.44 12.16
N TYR A 426 6.16 -20.64 11.96
CA TYR A 426 6.97 -19.91 10.99
C TYR A 426 6.52 -20.19 9.55
N ARG A 427 6.72 -19.19 8.70
CA ARG A 427 6.61 -19.33 7.25
C ARG A 427 7.97 -19.60 6.63
N ALA A 428 7.98 -20.29 5.50
CA ALA A 428 9.22 -20.76 4.88
C ALA A 428 10.03 -19.64 4.21
N ASP A 429 9.36 -18.57 3.77
CA ASP A 429 9.95 -17.51 2.96
C ASP A 429 10.21 -16.20 3.69
N ASP A 430 9.71 -16.02 4.93
CA ASP A 430 9.75 -14.73 5.64
C ASP A 430 11.17 -14.13 5.65
N ALA A 431 12.16 -14.81 6.19
CA ALA A 431 13.51 -14.29 6.32
C ALA A 431 14.30 -14.24 4.99
N LEU A 432 13.87 -14.98 3.97
CA LEU A 432 14.54 -14.95 2.66
C LEU A 432 14.35 -13.63 1.91
N TRP A 433 13.31 -12.87 2.23
CA TRP A 433 13.08 -11.54 1.65
C TRP A 433 14.05 -10.46 2.15
N LEU A 434 14.77 -10.72 3.26
CA LEU A 434 15.83 -9.81 3.73
C LEU A 434 16.96 -9.66 2.71
N PHE A 435 17.31 -10.74 2.00
CA PHE A 435 18.45 -10.73 1.08
C PHE A 435 18.32 -9.71 -0.04
N PRO A 436 17.27 -9.77 -0.90
CA PRO A 436 17.13 -8.76 -1.94
C PRO A 436 16.93 -7.35 -1.38
N THR A 437 16.26 -7.19 -0.24
CA THR A 437 15.96 -5.88 0.33
C THR A 437 17.21 -5.20 0.88
N VAL A 438 18.02 -5.89 1.69
CA VAL A 438 19.27 -5.35 2.23
C VAL A 438 20.30 -5.13 1.12
N TYR A 439 20.39 -6.06 0.16
CA TYR A 439 21.28 -5.92 -0.98
C TYR A 439 20.94 -4.68 -1.83
N LYS A 440 19.66 -4.50 -2.18
CA LYS A 440 19.18 -3.33 -2.94
C LYS A 440 19.44 -2.03 -2.20
N TYR A 441 19.20 -1.99 -0.89
CA TYR A 441 19.45 -0.79 -0.09
C TYR A 441 20.94 -0.39 -0.16
N ILE A 442 21.86 -1.32 0.09
CA ILE A 442 23.30 -1.03 0.04
C ILE A 442 23.74 -0.69 -1.39
N SER A 443 23.22 -1.43 -2.38
CA SER A 443 23.51 -1.17 -3.79
C SER A 443 23.00 0.20 -4.25
N GLU A 444 21.88 0.66 -3.75
CA GLU A 444 21.32 1.97 -4.09
C GLU A 444 22.08 3.11 -3.41
N THR A 445 22.43 2.94 -2.13
CA THR A 445 22.96 4.03 -1.30
C THR A 445 24.48 4.08 -1.19
N GLY A 446 25.15 2.94 -1.39
CA GLY A 446 26.58 2.78 -1.07
C GLY A 446 26.88 2.75 0.44
N ASN A 447 25.86 2.57 1.29
CA ASN A 447 26.03 2.51 2.75
C ASN A 447 26.54 1.16 3.22
N PHE A 448 27.82 0.85 2.96
CA PHE A 448 28.44 -0.40 3.36
C PHE A 448 28.60 -0.57 4.88
N ALA A 449 28.64 0.55 5.62
CA ALA A 449 28.74 0.49 7.08
C ALA A 449 27.55 -0.26 7.72
N PHE A 450 26.42 -0.23 7.04
CA PHE A 450 25.22 -0.95 7.50
C PHE A 450 25.41 -2.47 7.63
N ILE A 451 26.34 -3.08 6.87
CA ILE A 451 26.62 -4.52 6.95
C ILE A 451 27.10 -4.94 8.36
N ASP A 452 27.80 -4.04 9.02
CA ASP A 452 28.41 -4.25 10.34
C ASP A 452 27.59 -3.64 11.49
N GLU A 453 26.46 -3.03 11.20
CA GLU A 453 25.55 -2.50 12.22
C GLU A 453 24.96 -3.64 13.05
N VAL A 454 25.04 -3.52 14.38
CA VAL A 454 24.51 -4.51 15.33
C VAL A 454 23.04 -4.19 15.62
N ILE A 455 22.20 -5.17 15.43
CA ILE A 455 20.74 -5.09 15.62
C ILE A 455 20.30 -6.25 16.52
N PRO A 456 19.41 -5.99 17.52
CA PRO A 456 18.88 -7.07 18.35
C PRO A 456 17.98 -8.00 17.52
N PHE A 457 17.98 -9.30 17.88
CA PHE A 457 16.93 -10.22 17.42
C PHE A 457 15.63 -10.00 18.19
N ALA A 458 14.53 -10.52 17.70
CA ALA A 458 13.21 -10.29 18.27
C ALA A 458 13.09 -10.77 19.73
N ASN A 459 13.60 -11.97 20.03
CA ASN A 459 13.40 -12.64 21.31
C ASN A 459 14.59 -12.48 22.28
N LYS A 460 15.82 -12.55 21.79
CA LYS A 460 17.05 -12.46 22.62
C LYS A 460 18.28 -12.31 21.73
N ASP A 461 19.38 -11.89 22.33
CA ASP A 461 20.66 -11.68 21.66
C ASP A 461 20.63 -10.56 20.60
N GLU A 462 21.77 -10.28 20.00
CA GLU A 462 21.98 -9.32 18.95
C GLU A 462 23.05 -9.81 17.96
N GLY A 463 23.07 -9.27 16.76
CA GLY A 463 24.06 -9.62 15.75
C GLY A 463 24.23 -8.50 14.73
N THR A 464 25.32 -8.56 13.96
CA THR A 464 25.48 -7.68 12.81
C THR A 464 24.45 -8.01 11.73
N VAL A 465 24.17 -7.07 10.84
CA VAL A 465 23.30 -7.32 9.66
C VAL A 465 23.81 -8.55 8.87
N TYR A 466 25.12 -8.69 8.74
CA TYR A 466 25.72 -9.88 8.12
C TYR A 466 25.37 -11.18 8.88
N GLU A 467 25.38 -11.17 10.22
CA GLU A 467 24.98 -12.32 11.03
C GLU A 467 23.48 -12.60 10.93
N HIS A 468 22.62 -11.58 10.87
CA HIS A 468 21.20 -11.74 10.58
C HIS A 468 20.96 -12.52 9.28
N LEU A 469 21.66 -12.15 8.20
CA LEU A 469 21.57 -12.84 6.92
C LEU A 469 22.11 -14.28 7.01
N LYS A 470 23.21 -14.52 7.71
CA LYS A 470 23.74 -15.89 7.92
C LYS A 470 22.74 -16.76 8.68
N ARG A 471 22.13 -16.25 9.75
CA ARG A 471 21.10 -16.98 10.52
C ARG A 471 19.86 -17.29 9.69
N ALA A 472 19.46 -16.42 8.75
CA ALA A 472 18.37 -16.71 7.82
C ALA A 472 18.68 -17.91 6.89
N ILE A 473 19.95 -18.05 6.44
CA ILE A 473 20.41 -19.26 5.72
C ILE A 473 20.35 -20.49 6.63
N ASP A 474 20.85 -20.35 7.86
CA ASP A 474 20.85 -21.45 8.83
C ASP A 474 19.42 -21.91 9.18
N PHE A 475 18.47 -20.98 9.28
CA PHE A 475 17.06 -21.32 9.47
C PHE A 475 16.54 -22.24 8.35
N SER A 476 16.74 -21.88 7.09
CA SER A 476 16.31 -22.70 5.96
C SER A 476 17.07 -24.04 5.91
N MET A 477 18.38 -24.05 6.23
CA MET A 477 19.19 -25.28 6.30
C MET A 477 18.76 -26.23 7.41
N ASN A 478 18.25 -25.72 8.52
CA ASN A 478 17.73 -26.50 9.64
C ASN A 478 16.29 -27.00 9.44
N HIS A 479 15.61 -26.50 8.40
CA HIS A 479 14.24 -26.87 8.05
C HIS A 479 14.19 -27.37 6.60
N LEU A 480 14.87 -28.46 6.33
CA LEU A 480 14.82 -29.15 5.03
C LEU A 480 13.72 -30.21 5.04
N GLY A 481 13.02 -30.30 3.92
CA GLY A 481 12.01 -31.33 3.69
C GLY A 481 12.61 -32.66 3.22
N ARG A 482 11.75 -33.52 2.73
CA ARG A 482 12.01 -34.92 2.41
C ARG A 482 13.18 -35.16 1.45
N HIS A 483 13.33 -34.29 0.44
CA HIS A 483 14.34 -34.42 -0.60
C HIS A 483 15.61 -33.57 -0.36
N GLY A 484 15.61 -32.78 0.75
CA GLY A 484 16.73 -31.92 1.11
C GLY A 484 16.63 -30.49 0.54
N MET A 485 15.48 -30.08 0.05
CA MET A 485 15.14 -28.69 -0.25
C MET A 485 14.45 -28.04 0.96
N PRO A 486 14.37 -26.68 1.06
CA PRO A 486 13.65 -26.03 2.14
C PRO A 486 12.20 -26.53 2.27
N ALA A 487 11.81 -26.86 3.49
CA ALA A 487 10.44 -27.26 3.80
C ALA A 487 9.45 -26.11 3.58
N GLY A 488 8.23 -26.44 3.20
CA GLY A 488 7.17 -25.44 2.98
C GLY A 488 6.60 -24.85 4.27
N LEU A 489 6.82 -25.50 5.40
CA LEU A 489 6.37 -25.11 6.74
C LEU A 489 4.86 -24.78 6.77
N TYR A 490 4.47 -23.75 7.52
CA TYR A 490 3.05 -23.35 7.61
C TYR A 490 2.51 -22.79 6.29
N ALA A 491 3.35 -22.04 5.57
CA ALA A 491 3.09 -21.56 4.22
C ALA A 491 4.40 -21.04 3.59
N ASP A 492 4.45 -20.98 2.27
CA ASP A 492 5.32 -20.07 1.55
C ASP A 492 4.58 -18.74 1.29
N TRP A 493 4.96 -17.95 0.27
CA TRP A 493 4.24 -16.74 -0.10
C TRP A 493 2.74 -16.98 -0.34
N ASN A 494 2.37 -18.16 -0.84
CA ASN A 494 0.99 -18.57 -1.02
C ASN A 494 0.45 -19.17 0.28
N ASP A 495 -0.28 -18.38 1.06
CA ASP A 495 -0.89 -18.80 2.34
C ASP A 495 -1.86 -19.99 2.21
N CYS A 496 -2.31 -20.28 0.99
CA CYS A 496 -3.23 -21.38 0.69
C CYS A 496 -2.53 -22.69 0.31
N LEU A 497 -1.20 -22.74 0.48
CA LEU A 497 -0.40 -23.92 0.19
C LEU A 497 0.41 -24.33 1.42
N ARG A 498 -0.16 -25.22 2.24
CA ARG A 498 0.43 -25.73 3.47
C ARG A 498 1.12 -27.05 3.21
N LEU A 499 2.43 -27.03 3.11
CA LEU A 499 3.23 -28.21 2.78
C LEU A 499 3.86 -28.90 4.01
N GLY A 500 3.77 -28.25 5.18
CA GLY A 500 4.28 -28.81 6.43
C GLY A 500 5.81 -28.89 6.50
N LYS A 501 6.30 -29.70 7.44
CA LYS A 501 7.73 -29.81 7.75
C LYS A 501 8.49 -30.78 6.83
N ASP A 502 7.80 -31.70 6.16
CA ASP A 502 8.39 -32.70 5.27
C ASP A 502 8.12 -32.40 3.77
N GLY A 503 7.09 -31.61 3.47
CA GLY A 503 6.80 -31.12 2.12
C GLY A 503 7.72 -29.97 1.74
N GLU A 504 7.85 -29.71 0.43
CA GLU A 504 8.84 -28.76 -0.09
C GLU A 504 8.24 -27.86 -1.15
N SER A 505 8.63 -26.60 -1.13
CA SER A 505 8.20 -25.60 -2.12
C SER A 505 9.32 -25.32 -3.11
N THR A 506 9.06 -25.53 -4.41
CA THR A 506 10.00 -25.15 -5.47
C THR A 506 10.26 -23.63 -5.45
N PHE A 507 9.23 -22.84 -5.16
CA PHE A 507 9.36 -21.40 -5.04
C PHE A 507 10.34 -21.00 -3.93
N VAL A 508 10.21 -21.57 -2.73
CA VAL A 508 11.14 -21.30 -1.62
C VAL A 508 12.55 -21.82 -1.92
N ALA A 509 12.67 -22.98 -2.56
CA ALA A 509 13.98 -23.51 -2.97
C ALA A 509 14.72 -22.56 -3.92
N LEU A 510 13.98 -21.94 -4.87
CA LEU A 510 14.53 -20.95 -5.80
C LEU A 510 14.89 -19.64 -5.07
N GLN A 511 14.07 -19.17 -4.12
CA GLN A 511 14.41 -18.03 -3.29
C GLN A 511 15.66 -18.29 -2.43
N PHE A 512 15.76 -19.46 -1.86
CA PHE A 512 16.92 -19.87 -1.05
C PHE A 512 18.20 -19.96 -1.89
N TYR A 513 18.09 -20.46 -3.12
CA TYR A 513 19.20 -20.44 -4.09
C TYR A 513 19.63 -18.98 -4.40
N TYR A 514 18.67 -18.07 -4.61
CA TYR A 514 18.92 -16.65 -4.83
C TYR A 514 19.52 -15.95 -3.60
N ALA A 515 19.03 -16.27 -2.41
CA ALA A 515 19.56 -15.75 -1.15
C ALA A 515 21.06 -16.09 -0.97
N MET A 516 21.46 -17.33 -1.30
CA MET A 516 22.88 -17.74 -1.27
C MET A 516 23.71 -16.99 -2.32
N THR A 517 23.14 -16.69 -3.51
CA THR A 517 23.81 -15.86 -4.52
C THR A 517 24.11 -14.46 -3.98
N ILE A 518 23.11 -13.83 -3.36
CA ILE A 518 23.26 -12.51 -2.76
C ILE A 518 24.25 -12.54 -1.60
N LEU A 519 24.13 -13.51 -0.68
CA LEU A 519 24.99 -13.57 0.50
C LEU A 519 26.46 -13.79 0.15
N LYS A 520 26.75 -14.44 -0.99
CA LYS A 520 28.14 -14.54 -1.49
C LYS A 520 28.75 -13.17 -1.82
N GLU A 521 27.96 -12.21 -2.30
CA GLU A 521 28.47 -10.84 -2.54
C GLU A 521 28.83 -10.15 -1.21
N PHE A 522 28.00 -10.32 -0.16
CA PHE A 522 28.34 -9.85 1.20
C PHE A 522 29.60 -10.53 1.74
N ALA A 523 29.71 -11.84 1.58
CA ALA A 523 30.86 -12.61 2.04
C ALA A 523 32.16 -12.22 1.30
N LYS A 524 32.09 -11.94 -0.01
CA LYS A 524 33.20 -11.38 -0.80
C LYS A 524 33.63 -10.01 -0.26
N TYR A 525 32.69 -9.11 0.01
CA TYR A 525 32.96 -7.80 0.61
C TYR A 525 33.64 -7.95 1.98
N LYS A 526 33.16 -8.90 2.82
CA LYS A 526 33.73 -9.22 4.14
C LYS A 526 35.03 -10.03 4.06
N LYS A 527 35.44 -10.51 2.86
CA LYS A 527 36.59 -11.42 2.64
C LYS A 527 36.48 -12.71 3.45
N ASP A 528 35.24 -13.24 3.63
CA ASP A 528 34.97 -14.49 4.36
C ASP A 528 35.05 -15.68 3.39
N GLU A 529 36.28 -16.00 2.97
CA GLU A 529 36.56 -17.06 1.99
C GLU A 529 36.04 -18.44 2.42
N LYS A 530 36.02 -18.71 3.74
CA LYS A 530 35.49 -19.97 4.25
C LYS A 530 34.00 -20.08 4.05
N TYR A 531 33.29 -18.99 4.29
CA TYR A 531 31.85 -18.95 4.15
C TYR A 531 31.42 -18.92 2.68
N ILE A 532 32.18 -18.24 1.80
CA ILE A 532 31.98 -18.29 0.34
C ILE A 532 31.97 -19.74 -0.13
N LYS A 533 33.01 -20.54 0.26
CA LYS A 533 33.15 -21.93 -0.12
C LYS A 533 31.98 -22.79 0.37
N TYR A 534 31.56 -22.56 1.63
CA TYR A 534 30.40 -23.22 2.21
C TYR A 534 29.12 -22.93 1.38
N LEU A 535 28.87 -21.66 1.03
CA LEU A 535 27.71 -21.27 0.24
C LEU A 535 27.75 -21.86 -1.17
N GLU A 536 28.93 -21.90 -1.81
CA GLU A 536 29.09 -22.50 -3.14
C GLU A 536 28.74 -23.99 -3.13
N GLU A 537 29.24 -24.74 -2.14
CA GLU A 537 28.93 -26.17 -1.98
C GLU A 537 27.43 -26.41 -1.76
N LYS A 538 26.79 -25.62 -0.88
CA LYS A 538 25.37 -25.76 -0.58
C LYS A 538 24.48 -25.34 -1.73
N GLN A 539 24.83 -24.26 -2.43
CA GLN A 539 24.09 -23.77 -3.58
C GLN A 539 24.19 -24.75 -4.77
N GLU A 540 25.36 -25.34 -5.01
CA GLU A 540 25.53 -26.37 -6.06
C GLU A 540 24.67 -27.61 -5.74
N GLN A 541 24.67 -28.08 -4.49
CA GLN A 541 23.84 -29.19 -4.04
C GLN A 541 22.35 -28.91 -4.27
N LEU A 542 21.87 -27.74 -3.82
CA LEU A 542 20.47 -27.34 -3.99
C LEU A 542 20.11 -27.18 -5.48
N GLY A 543 20.98 -26.55 -6.27
CA GLY A 543 20.76 -26.37 -7.70
C GLY A 543 20.59 -27.70 -8.43
N LYS A 544 21.41 -28.71 -8.11
CA LYS A 544 21.25 -30.06 -8.67
C LYS A 544 19.92 -30.69 -8.29
N LEU A 545 19.52 -30.59 -7.00
CA LEU A 545 18.23 -31.12 -6.54
C LEU A 545 17.04 -30.46 -7.27
N ILE A 546 17.05 -29.14 -7.41
CA ILE A 546 15.98 -28.43 -8.13
C ILE A 546 15.93 -28.85 -9.59
N GLN A 547 17.08 -28.94 -10.26
CA GLN A 547 17.16 -29.37 -11.66
C GLN A 547 16.67 -30.80 -11.87
N GLU A 548 17.02 -31.72 -10.98
CA GLU A 548 16.66 -33.13 -11.08
C GLU A 548 15.19 -33.41 -10.73
N LEU A 549 14.67 -32.72 -9.69
CA LEU A 549 13.37 -33.03 -9.11
C LEU A 549 12.24 -32.09 -9.54
N CYS A 550 12.57 -30.82 -9.84
CA CYS A 550 11.54 -29.82 -10.08
C CYS A 550 11.33 -29.47 -11.56
N TRP A 551 12.26 -29.79 -12.46
CA TRP A 551 12.03 -29.59 -13.90
C TRP A 551 11.17 -30.71 -14.48
N ASN A 552 10.03 -30.34 -15.07
CA ASN A 552 9.05 -31.27 -15.65
C ASN A 552 8.75 -30.90 -17.11
N GLU A 553 9.55 -31.37 -18.02
CA GLU A 553 9.43 -31.19 -19.49
C GLU A 553 9.59 -29.76 -19.98
N ASP A 554 8.61 -28.89 -19.70
CA ASP A 554 8.51 -27.51 -20.19
C ASP A 554 8.24 -26.48 -19.08
N ARG A 555 8.28 -26.92 -17.80
CA ARG A 555 7.97 -26.08 -16.63
C ARG A 555 8.62 -26.60 -15.36
N PHE A 556 8.74 -25.72 -14.37
CA PHE A 556 9.05 -26.13 -13.00
C PHE A 556 7.77 -26.48 -12.24
N ILE A 557 7.78 -27.60 -11.51
CA ILE A 557 6.67 -28.00 -10.64
C ILE A 557 6.48 -27.02 -9.48
N ARG A 558 5.34 -27.09 -8.79
CA ARG A 558 5.07 -26.23 -7.64
C ARG A 558 5.78 -26.68 -6.36
N GLY A 559 5.91 -27.99 -6.16
CA GLY A 559 6.55 -28.56 -4.99
C GLY A 559 6.14 -30.01 -4.70
N PHE A 560 6.30 -30.39 -3.44
CA PHE A 560 6.00 -31.74 -2.95
C PHE A 560 5.15 -31.64 -1.67
N THR A 561 4.13 -32.50 -1.55
CA THR A 561 3.36 -32.67 -0.31
C THR A 561 4.24 -33.30 0.79
N GLU A 562 3.76 -33.31 2.05
CA GLU A 562 4.43 -34.02 3.14
C GLU A 562 4.62 -35.52 2.87
N ARG A 563 3.80 -36.13 2.03
CA ARG A 563 3.90 -37.54 1.62
C ARG A 563 4.88 -37.74 0.46
N GLY A 564 5.42 -36.66 -0.13
CA GLY A 564 6.33 -36.69 -1.28
C GLY A 564 5.60 -36.75 -2.62
N GLU A 565 4.28 -36.47 -2.66
CA GLU A 565 3.54 -36.38 -3.92
C GLU A 565 3.88 -35.07 -4.63
N VAL A 566 4.09 -35.15 -5.95
CA VAL A 566 4.43 -33.97 -6.76
C VAL A 566 3.19 -33.09 -6.99
N ILE A 567 3.36 -31.79 -6.84
CA ILE A 567 2.33 -30.76 -7.11
C ILE A 567 2.73 -29.97 -8.35
N GLY A 568 1.82 -29.83 -9.31
CA GLY A 568 2.02 -28.96 -10.48
C GLY A 568 2.79 -29.63 -11.62
N LYS A 569 2.78 -30.96 -11.70
CA LYS A 569 3.28 -31.65 -12.88
C LYS A 569 2.29 -31.58 -14.04
N ARG A 570 2.81 -31.65 -15.24
CA ARG A 570 2.02 -31.52 -16.50
C ARG A 570 0.81 -32.45 -16.57
N THR A 571 0.88 -33.63 -15.95
CA THR A 571 -0.17 -34.63 -15.98
C THR A 571 -1.23 -34.49 -14.89
N ASP A 572 -1.09 -33.51 -13.98
CA ASP A 572 -2.08 -33.28 -12.95
C ASP A 572 -3.39 -32.77 -13.58
N PRO A 573 -4.56 -33.26 -13.12
CA PRO A 573 -5.83 -32.85 -13.71
C PRO A 573 -6.18 -31.39 -13.46
N GLU A 574 -5.72 -30.84 -12.33
CA GLU A 574 -5.91 -29.45 -11.91
C GLU A 574 -4.57 -28.88 -11.46
N ALA A 575 -4.42 -27.56 -11.50
CA ALA A 575 -3.23 -26.81 -11.06
C ALA A 575 -1.91 -27.38 -11.64
N ASN A 576 -1.90 -27.74 -12.92
CA ASN A 576 -0.74 -28.32 -13.56
C ASN A 576 0.23 -27.30 -14.16
N MET A 577 -0.08 -26.01 -14.05
CA MET A 577 0.79 -24.89 -14.41
C MET A 577 0.69 -23.80 -13.34
N TRP A 578 1.83 -23.40 -12.83
CA TRP A 578 1.95 -22.37 -11.77
C TRP A 578 2.89 -21.26 -12.21
N LEU A 579 2.53 -20.00 -11.94
CA LEU A 579 3.29 -18.82 -12.35
C LEU A 579 4.60 -18.65 -11.58
N ASN A 580 4.54 -18.70 -10.26
CA ASN A 580 5.67 -18.31 -9.39
C ASN A 580 6.94 -19.14 -9.59
N PRO A 581 6.90 -20.48 -9.73
CA PRO A 581 8.11 -21.24 -9.98
C PRO A 581 8.81 -20.87 -11.30
N GLN A 582 8.06 -20.49 -12.33
CA GLN A 582 8.62 -20.14 -13.63
C GLN A 582 9.38 -18.81 -13.56
N SER A 583 8.74 -17.76 -13.07
CA SER A 583 9.37 -16.44 -12.91
C SER A 583 10.58 -16.50 -11.99
N TRP A 584 10.48 -17.20 -10.85
CA TRP A 584 11.57 -17.29 -9.87
C TRP A 584 12.72 -18.19 -10.30
N ALA A 585 12.50 -19.18 -11.17
CA ALA A 585 13.59 -19.94 -11.76
C ALA A 585 14.51 -19.06 -12.60
N VAL A 586 13.95 -18.05 -13.26
CA VAL A 586 14.70 -17.04 -14.02
C VAL A 586 15.35 -16.02 -13.06
N ILE A 587 14.58 -15.44 -12.14
CA ILE A 587 15.07 -14.41 -11.20
C ILE A 587 16.23 -14.94 -10.35
N SER A 588 16.16 -16.19 -9.91
CA SER A 588 17.22 -16.83 -9.13
C SER A 588 18.50 -17.11 -9.93
N GLY A 589 18.43 -17.08 -11.26
CA GLY A 589 19.54 -17.46 -12.14
C GLY A 589 19.79 -18.96 -12.23
N LEU A 590 18.86 -19.81 -11.73
CA LEU A 590 18.99 -21.27 -11.79
C LEU A 590 18.59 -21.84 -13.15
N ALA A 591 17.53 -21.30 -13.77
CA ALA A 591 17.07 -21.78 -15.06
C ALA A 591 18.16 -21.59 -16.13
N THR A 592 18.40 -22.63 -16.92
CA THR A 592 19.17 -22.49 -18.17
C THR A 592 18.37 -21.63 -19.16
N GLU A 593 19.03 -20.98 -20.12
CA GLU A 593 18.38 -20.18 -21.17
C GLU A 593 17.20 -20.92 -21.80
N ARG A 594 17.43 -22.19 -22.22
CA ARG A 594 16.37 -23.03 -22.75
C ARG A 594 15.20 -23.27 -21.82
N GLN A 595 15.47 -23.48 -20.51
CA GLN A 595 14.39 -23.68 -19.53
C GLN A 595 13.62 -22.39 -19.30
N ALA A 596 14.31 -21.26 -19.24
CA ALA A 596 13.70 -19.96 -19.12
C ALA A 596 12.74 -19.68 -20.27
N ASP A 597 13.21 -19.83 -21.51
CA ASP A 597 12.40 -19.65 -22.72
C ASP A 597 11.16 -20.54 -22.74
N LEU A 598 11.34 -21.84 -22.46
CA LEU A 598 10.23 -22.79 -22.45
C LEU A 598 9.21 -22.46 -21.34
N ALA A 599 9.69 -22.23 -20.11
CA ALA A 599 8.82 -21.96 -18.97
C ALA A 599 8.04 -20.65 -19.14
N LEU A 600 8.70 -19.58 -19.60
CA LEU A 600 8.04 -18.30 -19.88
C LEU A 600 7.09 -18.36 -21.07
N GLN A 601 7.43 -19.17 -22.11
CA GLN A 601 6.51 -19.41 -23.21
C GLN A 601 5.24 -20.12 -22.73
N MET A 602 5.36 -21.11 -21.84
CA MET A 602 4.20 -21.80 -21.25
C MET A 602 3.36 -20.87 -20.36
N VAL A 603 3.99 -19.94 -19.65
CA VAL A 603 3.27 -18.88 -18.90
C VAL A 603 2.45 -18.05 -19.88
N TYR A 604 3.06 -17.56 -20.95
CA TYR A 604 2.38 -16.75 -21.96
C TYR A 604 1.20 -17.48 -22.61
N GLU A 605 1.38 -18.73 -23.00
CA GLU A 605 0.34 -19.53 -23.69
C GLU A 605 -0.81 -19.97 -22.75
N ARG A 606 -0.50 -20.27 -21.48
CA ARG A 606 -1.44 -20.91 -20.57
C ARG A 606 -2.05 -19.97 -19.53
N LEU A 607 -1.24 -19.06 -19.01
CA LEU A 607 -1.63 -18.24 -17.86
C LEU A 607 -2.00 -16.82 -18.26
N ASN A 608 -1.49 -16.30 -19.39
CA ASN A 608 -1.74 -14.90 -19.77
C ASN A 608 -3.21 -14.64 -20.12
N THR A 609 -3.66 -13.43 -19.78
CA THR A 609 -4.98 -12.89 -20.12
C THR A 609 -4.86 -11.38 -20.39
N GLU A 610 -5.92 -10.76 -20.90
CA GLU A 610 -5.96 -9.31 -21.15
C GLU A 610 -5.93 -8.43 -19.85
N TYR A 611 -5.88 -9.05 -18.66
CA TYR A 611 -5.78 -8.37 -17.35
C TYR A 611 -4.56 -8.83 -16.55
N GLY A 612 -3.67 -9.60 -17.16
CA GLY A 612 -2.47 -10.19 -16.58
C GLY A 612 -2.51 -11.72 -16.48
N ALA A 613 -1.44 -12.31 -15.98
CA ALA A 613 -1.30 -13.76 -15.89
C ALA A 613 -1.99 -14.31 -14.61
N ILE A 614 -2.82 -15.36 -14.78
CA ILE A 614 -3.43 -16.08 -13.64
C ILE A 614 -2.37 -16.86 -12.87
N LEU A 615 -2.58 -17.03 -11.56
CA LEU A 615 -1.59 -17.64 -10.67
C LEU A 615 -1.34 -19.12 -10.99
N MET A 616 -2.38 -19.84 -11.41
CA MET A 616 -2.30 -21.26 -11.82
C MET A 616 -3.42 -21.63 -12.78
N ASP A 617 -3.25 -22.74 -13.52
CA ASP A 617 -4.22 -23.29 -14.47
C ASP A 617 -4.14 -24.83 -14.50
N PRO A 618 -5.27 -25.57 -14.57
CA PRO A 618 -6.63 -25.18 -14.24
C PRO A 618 -6.87 -24.89 -12.73
N PRO A 619 -7.95 -24.19 -12.37
CA PRO A 619 -8.27 -23.98 -10.93
C PRO A 619 -8.61 -25.30 -10.24
N TYR A 620 -8.45 -25.32 -8.90
CA TYR A 620 -8.95 -26.41 -8.07
C TYR A 620 -10.48 -26.36 -7.93
N HIS A 621 -11.12 -27.50 -8.11
CA HIS A 621 -12.55 -27.73 -7.80
C HIS A 621 -12.73 -28.81 -6.71
N ALA A 622 -11.68 -29.57 -6.46
CA ALA A 622 -11.67 -30.60 -5.44
C ALA A 622 -10.42 -30.49 -4.57
N ASN A 623 -10.47 -31.05 -3.36
CA ASN A 623 -9.28 -31.13 -2.50
C ASN A 623 -8.26 -32.09 -3.14
N ALA A 624 -7.20 -31.55 -3.70
CA ALA A 624 -6.16 -32.31 -4.39
C ALA A 624 -5.23 -33.04 -3.40
N PHE A 625 -4.96 -32.44 -2.22
CA PHE A 625 -4.16 -33.01 -1.14
C PHE A 625 -4.43 -32.23 0.15
N ASP A 626 -4.07 -32.81 1.27
CA ASP A 626 -4.18 -32.18 2.58
C ASP A 626 -3.25 -30.94 2.63
N GLY A 627 -3.80 -29.74 2.76
CA GLY A 627 -3.06 -28.46 2.69
C GLY A 627 -3.25 -27.63 1.40
N ALA A 628 -3.98 -28.16 0.41
CA ALA A 628 -4.38 -27.38 -0.79
C ALA A 628 -5.57 -26.46 -0.49
N LEU A 629 -5.36 -25.46 0.37
CA LEU A 629 -6.45 -24.60 0.85
C LEU A 629 -7.02 -23.66 -0.22
N ALA A 630 -6.36 -23.50 -1.36
CA ALA A 630 -6.84 -22.65 -2.45
C ALA A 630 -8.26 -23.06 -2.92
N VAL A 631 -8.61 -24.35 -2.77
CA VAL A 631 -9.94 -24.89 -3.15
C VAL A 631 -11.11 -24.23 -2.39
N ILE A 632 -10.87 -23.57 -1.26
CA ILE A 632 -11.91 -22.82 -0.53
C ILE A 632 -12.35 -21.55 -1.25
N TYR A 633 -11.51 -21.01 -2.14
CA TYR A 633 -11.86 -19.88 -2.98
C TYR A 633 -12.56 -20.33 -4.27
N ASN A 634 -13.52 -19.55 -4.71
CA ASN A 634 -14.16 -19.78 -6.00
C ASN A 634 -13.10 -19.78 -7.12
N ALA A 635 -13.32 -20.65 -8.12
CA ALA A 635 -12.42 -20.72 -9.27
C ALA A 635 -12.29 -19.36 -9.97
N GLY A 636 -11.05 -18.97 -10.28
CA GLY A 636 -10.72 -17.65 -10.83
C GLY A 636 -10.55 -16.55 -9.77
N THR A 637 -10.50 -16.88 -8.48
CA THR A 637 -10.40 -15.88 -7.40
C THR A 637 -9.18 -16.14 -6.54
N LYS A 638 -8.44 -15.05 -6.20
CA LYS A 638 -7.25 -15.10 -5.32
C LYS A 638 -6.27 -16.21 -5.74
N GLU A 639 -5.89 -17.06 -4.78
CA GLU A 639 -4.94 -18.16 -4.99
C GLU A 639 -5.51 -19.32 -5.83
N ASN A 640 -6.82 -19.35 -6.10
CA ASN A 640 -7.44 -20.35 -6.96
C ASN A 640 -7.61 -19.85 -8.40
N ALA A 641 -6.53 -19.69 -9.12
CA ALA A 641 -6.48 -19.23 -10.51
C ALA A 641 -6.98 -17.77 -10.73
N GLY A 642 -6.94 -16.93 -9.70
CA GLY A 642 -7.04 -15.47 -9.86
C GLY A 642 -5.75 -14.90 -10.49
N ILE A 643 -5.84 -13.70 -11.02
CA ILE A 643 -4.68 -12.88 -11.43
C ILE A 643 -4.17 -12.21 -10.15
N PHE A 644 -3.19 -12.84 -9.48
CA PHE A 644 -2.60 -12.27 -8.28
C PHE A 644 -1.60 -11.20 -8.71
N SER A 645 -1.93 -9.93 -8.45
CA SER A 645 -1.24 -8.80 -9.09
C SER A 645 0.22 -8.66 -8.64
N GLN A 646 0.58 -9.08 -7.43
CA GLN A 646 1.96 -9.08 -6.94
C GLN A 646 2.88 -9.98 -7.80
N SER A 647 2.39 -11.12 -8.26
CA SER A 647 3.16 -12.05 -9.10
C SER A 647 3.47 -11.49 -10.50
N GLN A 648 2.73 -10.48 -10.94
CA GLN A 648 2.97 -9.82 -12.23
C GLN A 648 4.32 -9.07 -12.23
N GLY A 649 4.69 -8.42 -11.11
CA GLY A 649 5.98 -7.75 -10.99
C GLY A 649 7.16 -8.72 -11.17
N TRP A 650 7.08 -9.92 -10.60
CA TRP A 650 8.10 -10.97 -10.81
C TRP A 650 8.13 -11.49 -12.24
N LEU A 651 6.95 -11.61 -12.88
CA LEU A 651 6.88 -12.04 -14.28
C LEU A 651 7.49 -10.98 -15.20
N ILE A 652 7.18 -9.71 -15.02
CA ILE A 652 7.77 -8.58 -15.74
C ILE A 652 9.30 -8.62 -15.63
N LEU A 653 9.81 -8.79 -14.40
CA LEU A 653 11.25 -8.88 -14.16
C LEU A 653 11.87 -10.08 -14.87
N ALA A 654 11.25 -11.26 -14.78
CA ALA A 654 11.76 -12.49 -15.42
C ALA A 654 11.83 -12.36 -16.94
N GLU A 655 10.79 -11.86 -17.59
CA GLU A 655 10.79 -11.63 -19.05
C GLU A 655 11.87 -10.62 -19.45
N ALA A 656 11.98 -9.52 -18.69
CA ALA A 656 12.99 -8.50 -18.97
C ALA A 656 14.42 -9.03 -18.77
N LEU A 657 14.66 -9.91 -17.80
CA LEU A 657 15.97 -10.57 -17.61
C LEU A 657 16.35 -11.46 -18.78
N CYS A 658 15.36 -12.04 -19.47
CA CYS A 658 15.56 -12.83 -20.70
C CYS A 658 15.63 -11.96 -21.97
N GLY A 659 15.46 -10.63 -21.87
CA GLY A 659 15.48 -9.72 -23.01
C GLY A 659 14.17 -9.69 -23.82
N HIS A 660 13.07 -10.20 -23.26
CA HIS A 660 11.74 -10.21 -23.88
C HIS A 660 10.98 -8.91 -23.56
N GLY A 661 11.45 -7.80 -24.11
CA GLY A 661 10.96 -6.45 -23.75
C GLY A 661 9.50 -6.22 -24.12
N GLU A 662 9.04 -6.71 -25.26
CA GLU A 662 7.63 -6.61 -25.67
C GLU A 662 6.72 -7.36 -24.70
N ARG A 663 7.07 -8.59 -24.30
CA ARG A 663 6.25 -9.35 -23.35
C ARG A 663 6.27 -8.73 -21.95
N ALA A 664 7.42 -8.30 -21.48
CA ALA A 664 7.54 -7.62 -20.18
C ALA A 664 6.66 -6.37 -20.12
N PHE A 665 6.67 -5.55 -21.15
CA PHE A 665 5.86 -4.35 -21.23
C PHE A 665 4.36 -4.65 -21.41
N ASN A 666 3.99 -5.68 -22.17
CA ASN A 666 2.61 -6.11 -22.31
C ASN A 666 2.02 -6.59 -20.97
N TYR A 667 2.76 -7.38 -20.19
CA TYR A 667 2.33 -7.76 -18.83
C TYR A 667 2.16 -6.56 -17.90
N PHE A 668 3.00 -5.54 -18.06
CA PHE A 668 2.77 -4.27 -17.35
C PHE A 668 1.44 -3.64 -17.76
N LEU A 669 1.17 -3.44 -19.04
CA LEU A 669 -0.06 -2.80 -19.54
C LEU A 669 -1.32 -3.58 -19.15
N GLU A 670 -1.29 -4.89 -19.22
CA GLU A 670 -2.40 -5.77 -18.85
C GLU A 670 -2.78 -5.63 -17.38
N ASN A 671 -1.79 -5.43 -16.49
CA ASN A 671 -2.00 -5.28 -15.05
C ASN A 671 -2.10 -3.82 -14.58
N ALA A 672 -1.59 -2.85 -15.35
CA ALA A 672 -1.50 -1.45 -14.93
C ALA A 672 -2.87 -0.78 -14.78
N PRO A 673 -3.18 -0.17 -13.62
CA PRO A 673 -4.44 0.53 -13.40
C PRO A 673 -4.70 1.63 -14.44
N ALA A 674 -3.69 2.44 -14.78
CA ALA A 674 -3.82 3.53 -15.74
C ALA A 674 -4.21 3.04 -17.15
N ALA A 675 -3.69 1.90 -17.57
CA ALA A 675 -4.04 1.28 -18.85
C ALA A 675 -5.48 0.72 -18.88
N GLN A 676 -6.14 0.59 -17.72
CA GLN A 676 -7.52 0.10 -17.57
C GLN A 676 -8.54 1.25 -17.33
N ASN A 677 -8.14 2.51 -17.47
CA ASN A 677 -8.98 3.68 -17.17
C ASN A 677 -10.28 3.74 -17.99
N ASP A 678 -10.33 3.16 -19.16
CA ASP A 678 -11.51 3.05 -20.02
C ASP A 678 -12.43 1.86 -19.71
N ARG A 679 -12.00 0.96 -18.82
CA ARG A 679 -12.68 -0.29 -18.41
C ARG A 679 -13.18 -0.25 -16.97
N ALA A 680 -13.50 0.94 -16.43
CA ALA A 680 -13.85 1.15 -15.04
C ALA A 680 -15.02 0.28 -14.55
N GLU A 681 -16.04 0.02 -15.38
CA GLU A 681 -17.18 -0.83 -15.02
C GLU A 681 -16.81 -2.31 -14.87
N ILE A 682 -15.77 -2.77 -15.56
CA ILE A 682 -15.25 -4.14 -15.44
C ILE A 682 -14.33 -4.22 -14.23
N ARG A 683 -13.31 -3.35 -14.21
CA ARG A 683 -12.30 -3.33 -13.17
C ARG A 683 -12.86 -2.95 -11.79
N GLN A 684 -13.77 -2.00 -11.72
CA GLN A 684 -14.42 -1.38 -10.58
C GLN A 684 -13.51 -0.60 -9.63
N LEU A 685 -12.25 -0.95 -9.48
CA LEU A 685 -11.28 -0.21 -8.67
C LEU A 685 -10.72 1.03 -9.39
N GLU A 686 -10.08 1.88 -8.61
CA GLU A 686 -9.43 3.11 -9.04
C GLU A 686 -8.42 2.88 -10.17
N PRO A 687 -8.39 3.72 -11.20
CA PRO A 687 -7.40 3.60 -12.27
C PRO A 687 -6.00 4.11 -11.91
N TYR A 688 -5.78 4.55 -10.68
CA TYR A 688 -4.51 5.08 -10.17
C TYR A 688 -3.88 4.24 -9.06
N CYS A 689 -4.48 3.11 -8.65
CA CYS A 689 -3.86 2.22 -7.67
C CYS A 689 -3.99 0.74 -8.02
N TYR A 690 -3.06 -0.06 -7.54
CA TYR A 690 -3.12 -1.51 -7.70
C TYR A 690 -4.10 -2.16 -6.73
N GLY A 691 -4.74 -3.23 -7.18
CA GLY A 691 -5.43 -4.20 -6.33
C GLY A 691 -4.54 -5.39 -5.99
N GLN A 692 -4.93 -6.17 -4.99
CA GLN A 692 -4.24 -7.41 -4.62
C GLN A 692 -4.39 -8.47 -5.71
N PHE A 693 -5.60 -8.59 -6.26
CA PHE A 693 -5.90 -9.54 -7.32
C PHE A 693 -7.02 -9.03 -8.24
N THR A 694 -7.03 -9.55 -9.46
CA THR A 694 -8.12 -9.41 -10.42
C THR A 694 -8.72 -10.79 -10.67
N GLU A 695 -10.04 -10.90 -10.82
CA GLU A 695 -10.71 -12.16 -11.11
C GLU A 695 -10.24 -12.71 -12.46
N GLY A 696 -9.82 -13.99 -12.44
CA GLY A 696 -9.27 -14.69 -13.59
C GLY A 696 -10.35 -15.26 -14.52
N LYS A 697 -9.92 -15.86 -15.64
CA LYS A 697 -10.78 -16.38 -16.72
C LYS A 697 -11.83 -17.41 -16.30
N ALA A 698 -11.66 -18.07 -15.14
CA ALA A 698 -12.63 -19.03 -14.62
C ALA A 698 -13.77 -18.37 -13.82
N SER A 699 -13.65 -17.07 -13.50
CA SER A 699 -14.71 -16.33 -12.82
C SER A 699 -15.72 -15.75 -13.79
N PRO A 700 -17.04 -15.71 -13.43
CA PRO A 700 -18.03 -14.98 -14.19
C PRO A 700 -17.82 -13.45 -14.23
N ASN A 701 -17.00 -12.92 -13.31
CA ASN A 701 -16.66 -11.50 -13.22
C ASN A 701 -15.22 -11.24 -13.69
N PHE A 702 -14.76 -11.97 -14.69
CA PHE A 702 -13.40 -11.83 -15.24
C PHE A 702 -13.01 -10.37 -15.49
N GLY A 703 -11.87 -9.96 -14.97
CA GLY A 703 -11.34 -8.61 -15.05
C GLY A 703 -11.70 -7.69 -13.87
N ARG A 704 -12.58 -8.12 -12.93
CA ARG A 704 -12.91 -7.33 -11.74
C ARG A 704 -11.78 -7.41 -10.71
N SER A 705 -11.27 -6.25 -10.27
CA SER A 705 -10.18 -6.14 -9.31
C SER A 705 -10.66 -5.94 -7.88
N HIS A 706 -9.87 -6.37 -6.92
CA HIS A 706 -10.22 -6.37 -5.49
C HIS A 706 -9.05 -5.98 -4.59
N VAL A 707 -9.39 -5.50 -3.38
CA VAL A 707 -8.46 -5.18 -2.28
C VAL A 707 -7.42 -4.16 -2.74
N HIS A 708 -7.88 -2.96 -2.95
CA HIS A 708 -7.11 -1.87 -3.51
C HIS A 708 -6.09 -1.27 -2.52
N TRP A 709 -5.08 -0.59 -3.03
CA TRP A 709 -4.02 0.15 -2.38
C TRP A 709 -2.98 -0.70 -1.64
N LEU A 710 -3.30 -1.23 -0.46
CA LEU A 710 -2.30 -1.86 0.41
C LEU A 710 -2.00 -3.30 -0.03
N THR A 711 -1.12 -3.41 -1.00
CA THR A 711 -0.71 -4.69 -1.61
C THR A 711 0.75 -4.66 -2.03
N GLY A 712 1.44 -5.79 -1.88
CA GLY A 712 2.81 -5.97 -2.38
C GLY A 712 2.97 -5.83 -3.90
N THR A 713 1.86 -5.71 -4.62
CA THR A 713 1.85 -5.45 -6.06
C THR A 713 2.61 -4.16 -6.40
N ALA A 714 2.38 -3.10 -5.64
CA ALA A 714 3.01 -1.80 -5.89
C ALA A 714 4.54 -1.92 -5.94
N SER A 715 5.14 -2.55 -4.93
CA SER A 715 6.59 -2.72 -4.84
C SER A 715 7.15 -3.70 -5.88
N THR A 716 6.50 -4.85 -6.10
CA THR A 716 7.00 -5.83 -7.07
C THR A 716 6.92 -5.35 -8.51
N VAL A 717 5.84 -4.63 -8.86
CA VAL A 717 5.72 -4.02 -10.20
C VAL A 717 6.72 -2.86 -10.34
N MET A 718 6.93 -2.04 -9.31
CA MET A 718 7.97 -1.00 -9.35
C MET A 718 9.35 -1.60 -9.62
N VAL A 719 9.73 -2.66 -8.90
CA VAL A 719 10.99 -3.38 -9.12
C VAL A 719 11.04 -3.99 -10.54
N GLY A 720 9.96 -4.65 -10.98
CA GLY A 720 9.87 -5.21 -12.33
C GLY A 720 10.04 -4.17 -13.44
N CYS A 721 9.49 -2.98 -13.25
CA CYS A 721 9.63 -1.88 -14.20
C CYS A 721 11.01 -1.22 -14.15
N VAL A 722 11.50 -0.86 -12.95
CA VAL A 722 12.77 -0.13 -12.80
C VAL A 722 13.96 -1.02 -13.14
N GLU A 723 14.05 -2.22 -12.58
CA GLU A 723 15.19 -3.13 -12.79
C GLU A 723 15.03 -3.99 -14.04
N GLY A 724 13.77 -4.29 -14.43
CA GLY A 724 13.47 -5.08 -15.64
C GLY A 724 13.37 -4.21 -16.89
N ILE A 725 12.22 -3.54 -17.08
CA ILE A 725 11.93 -2.80 -18.33
C ILE A 725 12.95 -1.67 -18.56
N LEU A 726 13.13 -0.79 -17.58
CA LEU A 726 14.09 0.33 -17.66
C LEU A 726 15.53 -0.10 -17.49
N GLY A 727 15.78 -1.27 -16.91
CA GLY A 727 17.07 -1.89 -16.77
C GLY A 727 18.03 -1.23 -15.80
N MET A 728 17.53 -0.50 -14.83
CA MET A 728 18.34 0.18 -13.80
C MET A 728 18.71 -0.79 -12.69
N ARG A 729 19.91 -1.33 -12.71
CA ARG A 729 20.36 -2.41 -11.79
C ARG A 729 21.62 -1.99 -11.03
N PRO A 730 21.49 -1.28 -9.90
CA PRO A 730 22.60 -1.00 -8.99
C PRO A 730 23.21 -2.29 -8.41
N ASP A 731 24.53 -2.27 -8.22
CA ASP A 731 25.23 -3.28 -7.44
C ASP A 731 26.19 -2.61 -6.43
N PHE A 732 26.99 -3.39 -5.70
CA PHE A 732 27.91 -2.83 -4.70
C PHE A 732 28.93 -1.84 -5.28
N TYR A 733 29.28 -1.96 -6.54
CA TYR A 733 30.41 -1.25 -7.15
C TYR A 733 30.02 -0.21 -8.20
N GLY A 734 28.73 -0.15 -8.57
CA GLY A 734 28.27 0.80 -9.57
C GLY A 734 26.83 0.58 -10.05
N LEU A 735 26.60 0.88 -11.30
CA LEU A 735 25.29 0.82 -11.94
C LEU A 735 25.37 0.07 -13.28
N ARG A 736 24.55 -0.97 -13.44
CA ARG A 736 24.32 -1.61 -14.72
C ARG A 736 23.08 -1.03 -15.39
N ILE A 737 23.19 -0.73 -16.68
CA ILE A 737 22.06 -0.31 -17.52
C ILE A 737 21.77 -1.43 -18.51
N ALA A 738 20.61 -2.06 -18.41
CA ALA A 738 20.22 -3.20 -19.22
C ALA A 738 18.72 -3.17 -19.54
N PRO A 739 18.25 -2.19 -20.34
CA PRO A 739 16.85 -2.03 -20.66
C PRO A 739 16.32 -3.21 -21.48
N SER A 740 15.05 -3.56 -21.23
CA SER A 740 14.32 -4.56 -22.02
C SER A 740 12.95 -3.97 -22.37
N ILE A 741 12.81 -3.43 -23.58
CA ILE A 741 11.74 -2.53 -24.01
C ILE A 741 11.08 -3.02 -25.31
N PRO A 742 9.88 -2.51 -25.63
CA PRO A 742 9.28 -2.73 -26.95
C PRO A 742 10.17 -2.19 -28.09
N LYS A 743 10.20 -2.90 -29.23
CA LYS A 743 10.99 -2.53 -30.40
C LYS A 743 10.65 -1.17 -30.99
N GLU A 744 9.40 -0.74 -30.85
CA GLU A 744 8.92 0.55 -31.33
C GLU A 744 9.40 1.74 -30.48
N TRP A 745 9.94 1.51 -29.28
CA TRP A 745 10.50 2.59 -28.48
C TRP A 745 11.85 3.03 -29.06
N GLU A 746 11.86 4.19 -29.69
CA GLU A 746 13.09 4.75 -30.28
C GLU A 746 13.99 5.40 -29.22
N LYS A 747 13.37 5.96 -28.16
CA LYS A 747 14.08 6.70 -27.11
C LYS A 747 13.23 6.75 -25.84
N PHE A 748 13.92 6.78 -24.69
CA PHE A 748 13.35 7.20 -23.40
C PHE A 748 14.40 7.85 -22.51
N GLU A 749 13.95 8.55 -21.48
CA GLU A 749 14.80 9.31 -20.56
C GLU A 749 14.50 8.93 -19.11
N ILE A 750 15.53 8.94 -18.26
CA ILE A 750 15.43 8.76 -16.80
C ILE A 750 16.21 9.87 -16.11
N SER A 751 15.59 10.47 -15.08
CA SER A 751 16.24 11.36 -14.11
C SER A 751 16.24 10.64 -12.78
N LYS A 752 17.41 10.48 -12.15
CA LYS A 752 17.57 9.68 -10.94
C LYS A 752 18.63 10.23 -10.00
N ASP A 753 18.27 10.33 -8.72
CA ASP A 753 19.27 10.52 -7.67
C ASP A 753 19.92 9.17 -7.32
N PHE A 754 21.26 9.14 -7.27
CA PHE A 754 22.02 7.93 -7.00
C PHE A 754 23.32 8.22 -6.29
N ARG A 755 23.47 7.77 -5.03
CA ARG A 755 24.69 7.89 -4.22
C ARG A 755 25.29 9.31 -4.20
N GLY A 756 24.41 10.32 -4.05
CA GLY A 756 24.80 11.72 -4.01
C GLY A 756 25.09 12.36 -5.37
N CYS A 757 24.85 11.65 -6.47
CA CYS A 757 24.87 12.18 -7.83
C CYS A 757 23.45 12.31 -8.37
N HIS A 758 23.26 13.21 -9.33
CA HIS A 758 22.04 13.28 -10.13
C HIS A 758 22.33 12.79 -11.54
N LEU A 759 21.62 11.75 -11.98
CA LEU A 759 21.85 11.07 -13.24
C LEU A 759 20.79 11.49 -14.27
N HIS A 760 21.23 11.98 -15.42
CA HIS A 760 20.40 12.19 -16.62
C HIS A 760 20.74 11.09 -17.64
N ILE A 761 19.82 10.16 -17.81
CA ILE A 761 20.03 8.97 -18.64
C ILE A 761 19.17 9.06 -19.88
N THR A 762 19.77 9.01 -21.05
CA THR A 762 19.09 8.91 -22.33
C THR A 762 19.38 7.54 -22.96
N VAL A 763 18.34 6.73 -23.10
CA VAL A 763 18.40 5.46 -23.82
C VAL A 763 17.90 5.66 -25.24
N LYS A 764 18.68 5.24 -26.24
CA LYS A 764 18.38 5.33 -27.67
C LYS A 764 18.37 3.95 -28.27
N ASN A 765 17.34 3.62 -29.06
CA ASN A 765 17.14 2.31 -29.69
C ASN A 765 17.09 2.39 -31.22
N PRO A 766 18.18 2.80 -31.89
CA PRO A 766 18.22 2.94 -33.33
C PRO A 766 18.14 1.59 -34.05
N GLY A 767 18.37 0.49 -33.32
CA GLY A 767 18.32 -0.88 -33.87
C GLY A 767 16.93 -1.51 -33.84
N HIS A 768 15.96 -0.85 -33.18
CA HIS A 768 14.63 -1.42 -32.94
C HIS A 768 14.69 -2.83 -32.34
N VAL A 769 15.51 -2.97 -31.29
CA VAL A 769 15.71 -4.24 -30.57
C VAL A 769 15.00 -4.21 -29.22
N GLU A 770 14.73 -5.37 -28.66
CA GLU A 770 14.11 -5.45 -27.32
C GLU A 770 15.13 -5.29 -26.19
N ALA A 771 16.37 -5.71 -26.42
CA ALA A 771 17.45 -5.65 -25.42
C ALA A 771 18.82 -5.60 -26.13
N GLY A 772 19.86 -5.39 -25.37
CA GLY A 772 21.24 -5.35 -25.84
C GLY A 772 21.92 -3.99 -25.68
N CYS A 773 23.24 -3.97 -25.74
CA CYS A 773 24.05 -2.76 -25.59
C CYS A 773 25.03 -2.63 -26.75
N LYS A 774 24.96 -1.54 -27.48
CA LYS A 774 25.92 -1.19 -28.53
C LYS A 774 27.02 -0.26 -28.02
N LYS A 775 26.62 0.78 -27.28
CA LYS A 775 27.51 1.79 -26.76
C LYS A 775 26.95 2.42 -25.49
N LEU A 776 27.85 2.78 -24.57
CA LEU A 776 27.54 3.49 -23.35
C LEU A 776 28.53 4.67 -23.23
N TYR A 777 28.00 5.87 -23.04
CA TYR A 777 28.77 7.06 -22.76
C TYR A 777 28.40 7.64 -21.39
N VAL A 778 29.41 8.07 -20.64
CA VAL A 778 29.25 8.79 -19.38
C VAL A 778 30.01 10.10 -19.48
N ASN A 779 29.33 11.23 -19.38
CA ASN A 779 29.90 12.57 -19.59
C ASN A 779 30.74 12.68 -20.90
N GLY A 780 30.28 12.01 -21.96
CA GLY A 780 30.95 11.99 -23.27
C GLY A 780 32.10 10.97 -23.41
N GLU A 781 32.49 10.28 -22.34
CA GLU A 781 33.50 9.20 -22.38
C GLU A 781 32.82 7.85 -22.71
N GLU A 782 33.29 7.14 -23.71
CA GLU A 782 32.79 5.80 -24.05
C GLU A 782 33.30 4.75 -23.06
N LEU A 783 32.38 4.00 -22.44
CA LEU A 783 32.70 2.88 -21.56
C LEU A 783 32.40 1.53 -22.25
N PRO A 784 33.15 0.46 -21.93
CA PRO A 784 32.92 -0.86 -22.48
C PRO A 784 31.69 -1.52 -21.85
N GLY A 785 30.83 -2.13 -22.70
CA GLY A 785 29.66 -2.86 -22.25
C GLY A 785 28.54 -1.97 -21.71
N ASN A 786 27.86 -2.41 -20.65
CA ASN A 786 26.68 -1.78 -20.09
C ASN A 786 26.79 -1.47 -18.58
N TYR A 787 28.01 -1.34 -18.08
CA TYR A 787 28.31 -1.15 -16.67
C TYR A 787 29.07 0.16 -16.39
N ILE A 788 28.60 0.91 -15.39
CA ILE A 788 29.21 2.17 -14.98
C ILE A 788 29.80 1.98 -13.58
N PRO A 789 31.12 1.94 -13.42
CA PRO A 789 31.76 1.93 -12.09
C PRO A 789 31.46 3.19 -11.30
N GLN A 790 31.37 3.06 -9.96
CA GLN A 790 31.00 4.17 -9.08
C GLN A 790 31.88 5.42 -9.26
N GLU A 791 33.17 5.24 -9.50
CA GLU A 791 34.11 6.35 -9.67
C GLU A 791 33.85 7.19 -10.93
N LYS A 792 33.03 6.72 -11.86
CA LYS A 792 32.60 7.48 -13.04
C LYS A 792 31.34 8.33 -12.80
N LEU A 793 30.65 8.13 -11.68
CA LEU A 793 29.44 8.84 -11.30
C LEU A 793 29.79 9.97 -10.33
N THR A 794 29.65 11.23 -10.77
CA THR A 794 30.03 12.41 -9.98
C THR A 794 29.11 13.59 -10.26
N GLY A 795 28.51 14.19 -9.21
CA GLY A 795 27.63 15.36 -9.33
C GLY A 795 26.51 15.17 -10.34
N GLU A 796 26.36 16.11 -11.25
CA GLU A 796 25.49 15.97 -12.43
C GLU A 796 26.17 15.06 -13.45
N THR A 797 25.54 13.96 -13.81
CA THR A 797 26.12 12.95 -14.70
C THR A 797 25.20 12.67 -15.88
N GLU A 798 25.70 12.98 -17.10
CA GLU A 798 25.02 12.69 -18.35
C GLU A 798 25.39 11.28 -18.84
N ILE A 799 24.37 10.45 -19.09
CA ILE A 799 24.55 9.07 -19.56
C ILE A 799 23.78 8.88 -20.87
N GLU A 800 24.47 8.42 -21.91
CA GLU A 800 23.84 8.01 -23.15
C GLU A 800 24.05 6.51 -23.38
N PHE A 801 22.96 5.79 -23.51
CA PHE A 801 22.95 4.35 -23.76
C PHE A 801 22.33 4.06 -25.13
N TYR A 802 23.05 3.30 -25.98
CA TYR A 802 22.61 2.91 -27.31
C TYR A 802 22.35 1.40 -27.33
N MET A 803 21.15 1.01 -27.67
CA MET A 803 20.75 -0.39 -27.85
C MET A 803 21.12 -0.94 -29.23
N SER A 804 21.44 -2.25 -29.32
CA SER A 804 21.58 -2.99 -30.59
C SER A 804 21.46 -4.48 -30.35
#